data_f434f7834bd376ad96542f0146da9dec
#
_entry.id   f434f7834bd376ad96542f0146da9dec
#
_cell.length_a   1.000
_cell.length_b   1.000
_cell.length_c   1.000
_cell.angle_alpha   90.00
_cell.angle_beta   90.00
_cell.angle_gamma   90.00
#
_symmetry.space_group_name_H-M   'P 1'
#
loop_
_entity.id
_entity.type
_entity.pdbx_description
1 polymer ?
#
loop_
_entity_poly.entity_id
_entity_poly.type
_entity_poly.pdbx_seq_one_letter_code
_entity_poly.pdbx_strand_id
1 'polypeptide(L)'
;MPRTTPLDRYRNIGIMAHIDAGKTTTTERILYYTGRSYKIGEVHEGTATMDWMEQEQERGITITSAATTCFWHDHRINIIDTPGHVDFTIEVERSLRVLDGAVTVFDAVAGVEPQSETVWRQADKYGVPRICFVNKMDRIGANFFRTVDMIVDRLGAKPLVVMLPMGVESDFSGIVDLVRMKAIKWLDESLGAKFDVIDIPADLKKQADEYRHKLVEMAIEQDDAALEAYLGGKEPDAATLIKCIRKGTVAFDFVPVLCGSAFKNKGVQPLLDAVVDYLPAPTEIAAIKGIKMGTDEPITRKASDDEPFAALAFKIMTDPFVGSLTFVRIYSGILSAGSQVLNSVKDNRERIGRMLLMHANHREDIKEARAGDIVALAGLKSTTTGDTLCDQDKAVVLERMEFPDPVIEIKVEPKTKGDQEKMGQALARLATEDPSFRVAVDKESGETVIKGMGELHLEIIVDRMKREFKVEANVGAPQVAYRETITRPSEVDYTHKKQSGGSGQFARVKIRFEPMPAGSGFEFENDVVGGSVPKEYIPGVEKGLKGSLENGVLAGFPVIDFKATLYDGAYHDVDSSALAFEIAARAAFKEGIMKAAPKLLEPVMRVEVVTPRDYMGDVIGDLNSRRGRITGQDQRGNAEVINAMVPLANMFGYVSTLRSMSQGRAQYTMHFDHYEQVPQAVADEVRAKMA
;
A
#
# COMPACT_ATOMS: atom_id res chain seq x y z
N MET A 1 30.94 10.42 12.68
CA MET A 1 31.93 9.47 12.10
C MET A 1 31.69 9.36 10.59
N PRO A 2 32.69 9.05 9.76
CA PRO A 2 32.42 8.79 8.34
C PRO A 2 31.47 7.60 8.17
N ARG A 3 30.74 7.53 7.05
CA ARG A 3 29.89 6.39 6.70
C ARG A 3 30.72 5.10 6.62
N THR A 4 30.18 4.00 7.12
CA THR A 4 30.79 2.67 6.95
C THR A 4 30.56 2.13 5.54
N THR A 5 29.41 2.44 4.93
CA THR A 5 29.06 2.09 3.56
C THR A 5 28.74 3.37 2.78
N PRO A 6 29.36 3.66 1.64
CA PRO A 6 29.02 4.79 0.78
C PRO A 6 27.54 4.74 0.33
N LEU A 7 26.92 5.91 0.13
CA LEU A 7 25.49 5.99 -0.18
C LEU A 7 25.11 5.39 -1.55
N ASP A 8 26.00 5.43 -2.51
CA ASP A 8 25.88 4.78 -3.83
C ASP A 8 25.84 3.25 -3.75
N ARG A 9 26.31 2.67 -2.62
CA ARG A 9 26.25 1.24 -2.31
C ARG A 9 25.07 0.84 -1.44
N TYR A 10 24.07 1.71 -1.29
CA TYR A 10 22.79 1.38 -0.63
C TYR A 10 21.79 0.86 -1.65
N ARG A 11 20.97 -0.09 -1.22
CA ARG A 11 19.79 -0.56 -1.94
C ARG A 11 18.63 -0.66 -0.94
N ASN A 12 17.60 0.16 -1.12
CA ASN A 12 16.39 0.11 -0.32
C ASN A 12 15.31 -0.54 -1.17
N ILE A 13 15.06 -1.81 -0.92
CA ILE A 13 14.20 -2.62 -1.79
C ILE A 13 13.00 -3.19 -1.05
N GLY A 14 11.91 -3.33 -1.79
CA GLY A 14 10.74 -4.13 -1.38
C GLY A 14 10.69 -5.45 -2.11
N ILE A 15 10.19 -6.47 -1.43
CA ILE A 15 9.86 -7.73 -2.08
C ILE A 15 8.34 -7.80 -2.18
N MET A 16 7.83 -7.80 -3.41
CA MET A 16 6.42 -7.76 -3.75
C MET A 16 6.01 -9.06 -4.43
N ALA A 17 4.84 -9.57 -4.10
CA ALA A 17 4.30 -10.78 -4.73
C ALA A 17 2.81 -10.90 -4.43
N HIS A 18 2.10 -11.72 -5.22
CA HIS A 18 0.81 -12.25 -4.79
C HIS A 18 0.99 -13.31 -3.69
N ILE A 19 -0.12 -13.70 -3.07
CA ILE A 19 -0.15 -14.76 -2.06
C ILE A 19 0.41 -16.04 -2.67
N ASP A 20 1.20 -16.77 -1.91
CA ASP A 20 1.83 -18.03 -2.30
C ASP A 20 2.85 -17.97 -3.46
N ALA A 21 3.21 -16.83 -4.02
CA ALA A 21 4.29 -16.76 -5.02
C ALA A 21 5.68 -17.14 -4.48
N GLY A 22 5.80 -17.24 -3.16
CA GLY A 22 7.06 -17.56 -2.49
C GLY A 22 7.87 -16.33 -2.06
N LYS A 23 7.19 -15.21 -1.78
CA LYS A 23 7.77 -13.97 -1.28
C LYS A 23 8.62 -14.21 -0.03
N THR A 24 8.01 -14.67 1.07
CA THR A 24 8.70 -14.94 2.33
C THR A 24 9.82 -15.95 2.17
N THR A 25 9.59 -17.03 1.39
CA THR A 25 10.64 -18.01 1.07
C THR A 25 11.84 -17.34 0.38
N THR A 26 11.60 -16.44 -0.58
CA THR A 26 12.67 -15.70 -1.28
C THR A 26 13.43 -14.82 -0.29
N THR A 27 12.72 -14.08 0.56
CA THR A 27 13.33 -13.21 1.59
C THR A 27 14.17 -14.02 2.59
N GLU A 28 13.66 -15.14 3.08
CA GLU A 28 14.41 -16.03 4.00
C GLU A 28 15.69 -16.56 3.36
N ARG A 29 15.69 -16.91 2.07
CA ARG A 29 16.90 -17.32 1.33
C ARG A 29 17.90 -16.18 1.17
N ILE A 30 17.42 -14.97 0.91
CA ILE A 30 18.28 -13.77 0.89
C ILE A 30 18.96 -13.57 2.24
N LEU A 31 18.23 -13.68 3.35
CA LEU A 31 18.77 -13.54 4.70
C LEU A 31 19.80 -14.64 5.01
N TYR A 32 19.54 -15.86 4.58
CA TYR A 32 20.47 -16.98 4.75
C TYR A 32 21.78 -16.75 3.98
N TYR A 33 21.72 -16.43 2.68
CA TYR A 33 22.94 -16.25 1.89
C TYR A 33 23.72 -14.99 2.24
N THR A 34 23.08 -14.00 2.83
CA THR A 34 23.77 -12.79 3.36
C THR A 34 24.28 -12.97 4.78
N GLY A 35 24.16 -14.17 5.37
CA GLY A 35 24.65 -14.50 6.70
C GLY A 35 23.89 -13.85 7.86
N ARG A 36 22.69 -13.36 7.62
CA ARG A 36 21.82 -12.78 8.66
C ARG A 36 21.01 -13.85 9.41
N SER A 37 20.73 -14.97 8.78
CA SER A 37 20.13 -16.14 9.41
C SER A 37 21.09 -17.33 9.34
N TYR A 38 21.23 -18.05 10.45
CA TYR A 38 22.03 -19.28 10.52
C TYR A 38 21.24 -20.53 10.08
N LYS A 39 19.93 -20.41 10.01
CA LYS A 39 19.02 -21.47 9.57
C LYS A 39 18.14 -20.94 8.45
N ILE A 40 17.78 -21.81 7.55
CA ILE A 40 16.78 -21.53 6.53
C ILE A 40 15.42 -21.59 7.21
N GLY A 41 14.71 -20.44 7.26
CA GLY A 41 13.34 -20.37 7.73
C GLY A 41 12.37 -20.95 6.69
N GLU A 42 11.40 -21.75 7.15
CA GLU A 42 10.35 -22.32 6.30
C GLU A 42 8.98 -21.80 6.73
N VAL A 43 8.20 -21.29 5.78
CA VAL A 43 6.87 -20.71 6.04
C VAL A 43 5.91 -21.77 6.59
N HIS A 44 5.93 -22.98 5.99
CA HIS A 44 5.04 -24.08 6.40
C HIS A 44 5.35 -24.67 7.79
N GLU A 45 6.56 -24.42 8.29
CA GLU A 45 6.99 -24.85 9.63
C GLU A 45 6.87 -23.73 10.67
N GLY A 46 6.42 -22.52 10.26
CA GLY A 46 6.32 -21.35 11.14
C GLY A 46 7.68 -20.86 11.66
N THR A 47 8.77 -21.17 10.95
CA THR A 47 10.15 -20.84 11.35
C THR A 47 10.72 -19.64 10.61
N ALA A 48 9.92 -18.98 9.74
CA ALA A 48 10.32 -17.81 8.98
C ALA A 48 10.61 -16.61 9.90
N THR A 49 11.74 -15.95 9.70
CA THR A 49 12.20 -14.82 10.52
C THR A 49 11.39 -13.56 10.25
N MET A 50 10.97 -13.36 9.00
CA MET A 50 10.24 -12.15 8.58
C MET A 50 8.75 -12.18 8.96
N ASP A 51 8.12 -13.36 8.94
CA ASP A 51 6.75 -13.56 9.43
C ASP A 51 6.80 -13.80 10.95
N TRP A 52 6.97 -12.75 11.72
CA TRP A 52 7.22 -12.81 13.17
C TRP A 52 5.95 -12.86 14.02
N MET A 53 4.80 -12.50 13.48
CA MET A 53 3.51 -12.56 14.15
C MET A 53 2.98 -14.00 14.14
N GLU A 54 2.39 -14.44 15.26
CA GLU A 54 1.76 -15.75 15.33
C GLU A 54 0.71 -15.97 14.25
N GLN A 55 -0.08 -14.93 13.93
CA GLN A 55 -1.09 -14.97 12.87
C GLN A 55 -0.49 -15.14 11.47
N GLU A 56 0.68 -14.56 11.21
CA GLU A 56 1.40 -14.74 9.95
C GLU A 56 1.86 -16.20 9.80
N GLN A 57 2.42 -16.76 10.87
CA GLN A 57 2.91 -18.12 10.90
C GLN A 57 1.77 -19.16 10.80
N GLU A 58 0.66 -18.95 11.51
CA GLU A 58 -0.51 -19.82 11.47
C GLU A 58 -1.21 -19.83 10.11
N ARG A 59 -1.28 -18.68 9.44
CA ARG A 59 -1.99 -18.49 8.16
C ARG A 59 -1.09 -18.66 6.95
N GLY A 60 0.22 -18.60 7.11
CA GLY A 60 1.21 -18.63 6.03
C GLY A 60 1.18 -17.41 5.12
N ILE A 61 0.70 -16.27 5.61
CA ILE A 61 0.62 -15.00 4.87
C ILE A 61 1.31 -13.87 5.64
N THR A 62 1.98 -12.97 4.94
CA THR A 62 2.51 -11.74 5.55
C THR A 62 1.38 -10.74 5.74
N ILE A 63 1.22 -10.24 6.96
CA ILE A 63 0.20 -9.28 7.37
C ILE A 63 0.81 -7.89 7.50
N THR A 64 1.95 -7.80 8.20
CA THR A 64 2.65 -6.53 8.43
C THR A 64 3.99 -6.52 7.71
N SER A 65 4.35 -5.36 7.15
CA SER A 65 5.68 -5.22 6.56
C SER A 65 6.77 -5.30 7.63
N ALA A 66 7.79 -6.10 7.40
CA ALA A 66 8.98 -6.22 8.23
C ALA A 66 10.19 -5.61 7.53
N ALA A 67 11.05 -4.92 8.28
CA ALA A 67 12.27 -4.32 7.75
C ALA A 67 13.49 -5.07 8.27
N THR A 68 14.45 -5.33 7.39
CA THR A 68 15.74 -5.93 7.76
C THR A 68 16.87 -5.36 6.91
N THR A 69 18.09 -5.43 7.45
CA THR A 69 19.30 -4.97 6.75
C THR A 69 20.27 -6.13 6.58
N CYS A 70 20.76 -6.33 5.37
CA CYS A 70 21.78 -7.30 5.04
C CYS A 70 22.88 -6.68 4.16
N PHE A 71 23.93 -7.47 3.88
CA PHE A 71 25.07 -7.01 3.06
C PHE A 71 25.37 -8.04 1.97
N TRP A 72 25.63 -7.54 0.76
CA TRP A 72 26.04 -8.34 -0.40
C TRP A 72 27.01 -7.56 -1.28
N HIS A 73 28.16 -8.15 -1.61
CA HIS A 73 29.22 -7.51 -2.41
C HIS A 73 29.52 -6.05 -2.00
N ASP A 74 29.80 -5.82 -0.71
CA ASP A 74 30.04 -4.49 -0.12
C ASP A 74 28.87 -3.49 -0.25
N HIS A 75 27.69 -3.96 -0.63
CA HIS A 75 26.47 -3.15 -0.64
C HIS A 75 25.63 -3.43 0.60
N ARG A 76 25.06 -2.37 1.13
CA ARG A 76 24.04 -2.45 2.19
C ARG A 76 22.66 -2.52 1.55
N ILE A 77 21.95 -3.60 1.82
CA ILE A 77 20.61 -3.83 1.30
C ILE A 77 19.62 -3.75 2.48
N ASN A 78 18.75 -2.76 2.45
CA ASN A 78 17.62 -2.67 3.36
C ASN A 78 16.41 -3.27 2.63
N ILE A 79 15.82 -4.29 3.22
CA ILE A 79 14.69 -5.03 2.64
C ILE A 79 13.44 -4.72 3.46
N ILE A 80 12.37 -4.34 2.80
CA ILE A 80 11.02 -4.28 3.37
C ILE A 80 10.20 -5.38 2.73
N ASP A 81 9.81 -6.37 3.54
CA ASP A 81 8.91 -7.43 3.12
C ASP A 81 7.47 -6.91 3.15
N THR A 82 6.76 -6.91 2.02
CA THR A 82 5.44 -6.30 1.90
C THR A 82 4.34 -7.37 1.86
N PRO A 83 3.16 -7.14 2.49
CA PRO A 83 2.04 -8.05 2.35
C PRO A 83 1.62 -8.25 0.90
N GLY A 84 1.10 -9.44 0.59
CA GLY A 84 0.54 -9.75 -0.73
C GLY A 84 -0.99 -9.70 -0.78
N HIS A 85 -1.68 -9.55 0.37
CA HIS A 85 -3.13 -9.58 0.45
C HIS A 85 -3.74 -8.19 0.30
N VAL A 86 -4.84 -8.10 -0.42
CA VAL A 86 -5.51 -6.83 -0.74
C VAL A 86 -6.08 -6.09 0.47
N ASP A 87 -6.46 -6.80 1.51
CA ASP A 87 -6.93 -6.18 2.76
C ASP A 87 -5.83 -5.36 3.45
N PHE A 88 -4.55 -5.59 3.08
CA PHE A 88 -3.37 -4.91 3.60
C PHE A 88 -2.73 -3.96 2.57
N THR A 89 -3.51 -3.46 1.61
CA THR A 89 -3.06 -2.52 0.56
C THR A 89 -2.28 -1.34 1.14
N ILE A 90 -2.67 -0.86 2.31
CA ILE A 90 -2.00 0.26 2.99
C ILE A 90 -0.57 -0.08 3.42
N GLU A 91 -0.30 -1.33 3.85
CA GLU A 91 1.06 -1.77 4.18
C GLU A 91 1.95 -1.76 2.94
N VAL A 92 1.38 -2.15 1.78
CA VAL A 92 2.07 -2.11 0.49
C VAL A 92 2.38 -0.66 0.09
N GLU A 93 1.39 0.24 0.15
CA GLU A 93 1.57 1.65 -0.21
C GLU A 93 2.59 2.36 0.68
N ARG A 94 2.52 2.13 2.00
CA ARG A 94 3.50 2.66 2.96
C ARG A 94 4.92 2.22 2.62
N SER A 95 5.09 0.95 2.29
CA SER A 95 6.38 0.38 1.94
C SER A 95 6.90 0.96 0.62
N LEU A 96 6.08 0.95 -0.44
CA LEU A 96 6.46 1.46 -1.76
C LEU A 96 6.89 2.93 -1.72
N ARG A 97 6.28 3.74 -0.86
CA ARG A 97 6.60 5.18 -0.74
C ARG A 97 8.03 5.44 -0.30
N VAL A 98 8.64 4.51 0.41
CA VAL A 98 9.98 4.68 1.00
C VAL A 98 11.06 3.82 0.34
N LEU A 99 10.71 3.05 -0.68
CA LEU A 99 11.62 2.20 -1.43
C LEU A 99 12.26 2.93 -2.60
N ASP A 100 13.47 2.53 -2.92
CA ASP A 100 14.21 3.01 -4.09
C ASP A 100 14.09 2.02 -5.26
N GLY A 101 13.77 0.77 -4.99
CA GLY A 101 13.55 -0.27 -5.99
C GLY A 101 12.75 -1.44 -5.41
N ALA A 102 12.35 -2.38 -6.27
CA ALA A 102 11.59 -3.54 -5.85
C ALA A 102 11.96 -4.81 -6.62
N VAL A 103 11.74 -5.94 -5.95
CA VAL A 103 11.77 -7.28 -6.56
C VAL A 103 10.32 -7.77 -6.61
N THR A 104 9.80 -7.99 -7.80
CA THR A 104 8.47 -8.58 -8.00
C THR A 104 8.62 -10.09 -8.24
N VAL A 105 8.08 -10.88 -7.34
CA VAL A 105 8.15 -12.35 -7.41
C VAL A 105 6.87 -12.88 -8.05
N PHE A 106 7.00 -13.59 -9.16
CA PHE A 106 5.92 -14.28 -9.86
C PHE A 106 6.02 -15.79 -9.67
N ASP A 107 4.89 -16.46 -9.62
CA ASP A 107 4.82 -17.93 -9.65
C ASP A 107 4.91 -18.41 -11.11
N ALA A 108 5.85 -19.30 -11.41
CA ALA A 108 6.01 -19.84 -12.77
C ALA A 108 4.80 -20.69 -13.22
N VAL A 109 3.96 -21.15 -12.30
CA VAL A 109 2.73 -21.92 -12.58
C VAL A 109 1.52 -21.00 -12.74
N ALA A 110 1.31 -20.07 -11.81
CA ALA A 110 0.17 -19.13 -11.84
C ALA A 110 0.41 -17.95 -12.80
N GLY A 111 1.65 -17.51 -12.94
CA GLY A 111 2.01 -16.33 -13.72
C GLY A 111 1.66 -15.02 -13.02
N VAL A 112 1.12 -14.08 -13.78
CA VAL A 112 0.63 -12.79 -13.26
C VAL A 112 -0.79 -12.95 -12.77
N GLU A 113 -1.03 -12.69 -11.49
CA GLU A 113 -2.33 -12.71 -10.84
C GLU A 113 -2.84 -11.29 -10.54
N PRO A 114 -4.15 -11.08 -10.26
CA PRO A 114 -4.71 -9.75 -10.02
C PRO A 114 -4.04 -8.97 -8.90
N GLN A 115 -3.62 -9.68 -7.84
CA GLN A 115 -2.87 -9.06 -6.76
C GLN A 115 -1.52 -8.52 -7.25
N SER A 116 -0.86 -9.25 -8.15
CA SER A 116 0.36 -8.78 -8.80
C SER A 116 0.11 -7.50 -9.60
N GLU A 117 -1.00 -7.43 -10.34
CA GLU A 117 -1.38 -6.23 -11.09
C GLU A 117 -1.62 -5.02 -10.19
N THR A 118 -2.29 -5.24 -9.05
CA THR A 118 -2.57 -4.18 -8.08
C THR A 118 -1.29 -3.61 -7.50
N VAL A 119 -0.40 -4.48 -7.00
CA VAL A 119 0.89 -4.06 -6.43
C VAL A 119 1.78 -3.42 -7.51
N TRP A 120 1.72 -3.92 -8.74
CA TRP A 120 2.43 -3.34 -9.89
C TRP A 120 1.99 -1.90 -10.17
N ARG A 121 0.67 -1.64 -10.26
CA ARG A 121 0.13 -0.29 -10.45
C ARG A 121 0.49 0.66 -9.32
N GLN A 122 0.49 0.17 -8.08
CA GLN A 122 0.95 0.96 -6.94
C GLN A 122 2.44 1.32 -7.06
N ALA A 123 3.28 0.38 -7.49
CA ALA A 123 4.69 0.66 -7.76
C ALA A 123 4.88 1.68 -8.90
N ASP A 124 4.03 1.65 -9.94
CA ASP A 124 4.00 2.68 -11.00
C ASP A 124 3.62 4.05 -10.44
N LYS A 125 2.57 4.12 -9.60
CA LYS A 125 2.13 5.36 -8.93
C LYS A 125 3.26 6.05 -8.16
N TYR A 126 4.11 5.26 -7.50
CA TYR A 126 5.23 5.79 -6.70
C TYR A 126 6.55 5.84 -7.45
N GLY A 127 6.56 5.49 -8.74
CA GLY A 127 7.76 5.53 -9.56
C GLY A 127 8.89 4.64 -9.03
N VAL A 128 8.57 3.40 -8.60
CA VAL A 128 9.54 2.45 -8.05
C VAL A 128 10.08 1.53 -9.14
N PRO A 129 11.37 1.66 -9.54
CA PRO A 129 12.01 0.74 -10.47
C PRO A 129 12.02 -0.68 -9.92
N ARG A 130 11.90 -1.68 -10.81
CA ARG A 130 11.76 -3.06 -10.36
C ARG A 130 12.45 -4.07 -11.27
N ILE A 131 12.75 -5.22 -10.68
CA ILE A 131 13.16 -6.43 -11.36
C ILE A 131 12.16 -7.54 -11.09
N CYS A 132 11.99 -8.46 -12.01
CA CYS A 132 11.06 -9.58 -11.90
C CYS A 132 11.82 -10.88 -11.61
N PHE A 133 11.32 -11.68 -10.68
CA PHE A 133 11.85 -12.99 -10.36
C PHE A 133 10.75 -14.05 -10.54
N VAL A 134 10.86 -14.85 -11.60
CA VAL A 134 9.95 -15.97 -11.87
C VAL A 134 10.39 -17.16 -11.02
N ASN A 135 9.68 -17.36 -9.93
CA ASN A 135 9.95 -18.35 -8.89
C ASN A 135 9.20 -19.66 -9.12
N LYS A 136 9.56 -20.68 -8.38
CA LYS A 136 8.93 -22.02 -8.42
C LYS A 136 9.10 -22.75 -9.76
N MET A 137 10.23 -22.56 -10.41
CA MET A 137 10.55 -23.27 -11.66
C MET A 137 10.61 -24.80 -11.51
N ASP A 138 10.67 -25.28 -10.26
CA ASP A 138 10.66 -26.70 -9.87
C ASP A 138 9.25 -27.33 -9.78
N ARG A 139 8.20 -26.53 -9.85
CA ARG A 139 6.81 -27.00 -9.72
C ARG A 139 6.26 -27.53 -11.02
N ILE A 140 5.38 -28.55 -10.91
CA ILE A 140 4.65 -29.11 -12.06
C ILE A 140 3.79 -28.04 -12.71
N GLY A 141 3.90 -27.87 -14.02
CA GLY A 141 3.22 -26.84 -14.81
C GLY A 141 3.96 -25.51 -14.85
N ALA A 142 5.18 -25.42 -14.32
CA ALA A 142 5.99 -24.20 -14.40
C ALA A 142 6.34 -23.85 -15.85
N ASN A 143 6.12 -22.61 -16.23
CA ASN A 143 6.42 -22.12 -17.58
C ASN A 143 6.91 -20.66 -17.53
N PHE A 144 8.22 -20.50 -17.68
CA PHE A 144 8.90 -19.20 -17.65
C PHE A 144 8.40 -18.28 -18.76
N PHE A 145 8.35 -18.76 -20.00
CA PHE A 145 8.01 -17.94 -21.17
C PHE A 145 6.58 -17.45 -21.13
N ARG A 146 5.63 -18.30 -20.71
CA ARG A 146 4.24 -17.90 -20.48
C ARG A 146 4.15 -16.78 -19.44
N THR A 147 4.93 -16.85 -18.35
CA THR A 147 4.94 -15.80 -17.33
C THR A 147 5.51 -14.49 -17.90
N VAL A 148 6.55 -14.55 -18.74
CA VAL A 148 7.09 -13.37 -19.44
C VAL A 148 6.05 -12.76 -20.37
N ASP A 149 5.32 -13.56 -21.15
CA ASP A 149 4.23 -13.09 -22.01
C ASP A 149 3.12 -12.41 -21.19
N MET A 150 2.74 -12.99 -20.03
CA MET A 150 1.75 -12.38 -19.14
C MET A 150 2.22 -11.04 -18.54
N ILE A 151 3.52 -10.84 -18.32
CA ILE A 151 4.07 -9.53 -17.90
C ILE A 151 3.80 -8.48 -18.98
N VAL A 152 3.93 -8.83 -20.25
CA VAL A 152 3.56 -7.94 -21.37
C VAL A 152 2.05 -7.68 -21.40
N ASP A 153 1.27 -8.75 -21.45
CA ASP A 153 -0.16 -8.67 -21.75
C ASP A 153 -0.97 -8.02 -20.61
N ARG A 154 -0.60 -8.29 -19.36
CA ARG A 154 -1.38 -7.87 -18.19
C ARG A 154 -0.83 -6.63 -17.50
N LEU A 155 0.50 -6.49 -17.51
CA LEU A 155 1.16 -5.36 -16.82
C LEU A 155 1.55 -4.23 -17.78
N GLY A 156 1.48 -4.49 -19.10
CA GLY A 156 1.91 -3.53 -20.13
C GLY A 156 3.40 -3.21 -20.07
N ALA A 157 4.20 -4.04 -19.40
CA ALA A 157 5.62 -3.83 -19.22
C ALA A 157 6.43 -4.40 -20.38
N LYS A 158 7.67 -3.91 -20.54
CA LYS A 158 8.64 -4.46 -21.51
C LYS A 158 9.63 -5.35 -20.73
N PRO A 159 9.48 -6.68 -20.73
CA PRO A 159 10.41 -7.57 -20.06
C PRO A 159 11.75 -7.63 -20.79
N LEU A 160 12.83 -7.43 -20.07
CA LEU A 160 14.20 -7.70 -20.52
C LEU A 160 14.67 -9.00 -19.88
N VAL A 161 14.61 -10.09 -20.63
CA VAL A 161 15.03 -11.40 -20.12
C VAL A 161 16.55 -11.41 -19.97
N VAL A 162 17.03 -11.48 -18.73
CA VAL A 162 18.46 -11.51 -18.40
C VAL A 162 18.96 -12.90 -18.01
N MET A 163 18.03 -13.82 -17.72
CA MET A 163 18.34 -15.23 -17.40
C MET A 163 17.32 -16.15 -18.06
N LEU A 164 17.78 -17.33 -18.48
CA LEU A 164 16.92 -18.42 -18.97
C LEU A 164 17.00 -19.61 -18.00
N PRO A 165 15.91 -20.36 -17.82
CA PRO A 165 15.95 -21.58 -17.00
C PRO A 165 16.67 -22.72 -17.73
N MET A 166 17.42 -23.52 -16.98
CA MET A 166 17.98 -24.81 -17.41
C MET A 166 17.08 -25.93 -16.90
N GLY A 167 16.21 -26.44 -17.77
CA GLY A 167 15.16 -27.38 -17.41
C GLY A 167 13.95 -26.70 -16.75
N VAL A 168 12.94 -27.49 -16.49
CA VAL A 168 11.68 -27.09 -15.82
C VAL A 168 11.22 -28.22 -14.91
N GLU A 169 10.39 -27.92 -13.93
CA GLU A 169 9.85 -28.91 -12.99
C GLU A 169 10.96 -29.67 -12.26
N SER A 170 10.90 -31.01 -12.26
CA SER A 170 11.91 -31.86 -11.64
C SER A 170 13.30 -31.73 -12.27
N ASP A 171 13.37 -31.31 -13.52
CA ASP A 171 14.61 -31.17 -14.28
C ASP A 171 15.24 -29.79 -14.17
N PHE A 172 14.63 -28.88 -13.41
CA PHE A 172 15.17 -27.56 -13.16
C PHE A 172 16.47 -27.64 -12.36
N SER A 173 17.59 -27.48 -13.05
CA SER A 173 18.95 -27.68 -12.47
C SER A 173 19.74 -26.39 -12.32
N GLY A 174 19.37 -25.31 -13.04
CA GLY A 174 20.15 -24.10 -13.04
C GLY A 174 19.56 -23.01 -13.93
N ILE A 175 20.41 -22.01 -14.23
CA ILE A 175 20.05 -20.87 -15.10
C ILE A 175 21.16 -20.59 -16.10
N VAL A 176 20.81 -19.95 -17.21
CA VAL A 176 21.75 -19.34 -18.14
C VAL A 176 21.75 -17.84 -17.92
N ASP A 177 22.90 -17.27 -17.54
CA ASP A 177 23.14 -15.84 -17.46
C ASP A 177 23.44 -15.28 -18.87
N LEU A 178 22.51 -14.52 -19.41
CA LEU A 178 22.60 -13.93 -20.74
C LEU A 178 23.53 -12.71 -20.79
N VAL A 179 23.84 -12.10 -19.65
CA VAL A 179 24.76 -10.96 -19.60
C VAL A 179 26.21 -11.42 -19.67
N ARG A 180 26.55 -12.52 -19.01
CA ARG A 180 27.90 -13.11 -19.00
C ARG A 180 28.07 -14.27 -19.99
N MET A 181 26.95 -14.76 -20.57
CA MET A 181 26.91 -15.93 -21.48
C MET A 181 27.55 -17.16 -20.84
N LYS A 182 27.16 -17.45 -19.63
CA LYS A 182 27.54 -18.66 -18.86
C LYS A 182 26.29 -19.30 -18.25
N ALA A 183 26.39 -20.60 -17.98
CA ALA A 183 25.38 -21.30 -17.23
C ALA A 183 25.80 -21.51 -15.79
N ILE A 184 24.85 -21.43 -14.85
CA ILE A 184 25.05 -21.65 -13.42
C ILE A 184 24.21 -22.87 -13.04
N LYS A 185 24.90 -23.91 -12.56
CA LYS A 185 24.25 -25.18 -12.16
C LYS A 185 24.48 -25.41 -10.67
N TRP A 186 23.42 -25.57 -9.91
CA TRP A 186 23.48 -25.83 -8.48
C TRP A 186 23.72 -27.31 -8.16
N LEU A 187 24.50 -27.55 -7.10
CA LEU A 187 24.76 -28.88 -6.55
C LEU A 187 23.73 -29.14 -5.44
N ASP A 188 22.86 -30.14 -5.63
CA ASP A 188 21.72 -30.41 -4.75
C ASP A 188 22.13 -30.74 -3.29
N GLU A 189 23.33 -31.25 -3.06
CA GLU A 189 23.83 -31.66 -1.74
C GLU A 189 24.26 -30.47 -0.83
N SER A 190 24.29 -29.25 -1.34
CA SER A 190 24.88 -28.09 -0.65
C SER A 190 23.89 -27.06 -0.14
N LEU A 191 22.58 -27.35 -0.10
CA LEU A 191 21.52 -26.37 0.21
C LEU A 191 21.67 -25.08 -0.61
N GLY A 192 22.11 -25.20 -1.88
CA GLY A 192 22.31 -24.08 -2.79
C GLY A 192 23.55 -23.22 -2.53
N ALA A 193 24.39 -23.56 -1.53
CA ALA A 193 25.61 -22.79 -1.23
C ALA A 193 26.71 -22.97 -2.28
N LYS A 194 26.69 -24.07 -3.02
CA LYS A 194 27.67 -24.38 -4.07
C LYS A 194 27.00 -24.50 -5.41
N PHE A 195 27.59 -23.88 -6.40
CA PHE A 195 27.19 -23.97 -7.79
C PHE A 195 28.43 -23.93 -8.69
N ASP A 196 28.29 -24.52 -9.86
CA ASP A 196 29.33 -24.50 -10.88
C ASP A 196 28.95 -23.50 -11.98
N VAL A 197 29.92 -22.70 -12.39
CA VAL A 197 29.79 -21.87 -13.59
C VAL A 197 30.38 -22.64 -14.77
N ILE A 198 29.52 -22.99 -15.69
CA ILE A 198 29.86 -23.83 -16.84
C ILE A 198 29.56 -23.13 -18.16
N ASP A 199 30.05 -23.68 -19.24
CA ASP A 199 29.62 -23.24 -20.57
C ASP A 199 28.14 -23.59 -20.81
N ILE A 200 27.46 -22.77 -21.63
CA ILE A 200 26.06 -22.99 -21.94
C ILE A 200 25.91 -24.33 -22.65
N PRO A 201 25.03 -25.25 -22.18
CA PRO A 201 24.77 -26.51 -22.83
C PRO A 201 24.37 -26.33 -24.31
N ALA A 202 24.83 -27.28 -25.14
CA ALA A 202 24.66 -27.18 -26.60
C ALA A 202 23.19 -27.08 -27.06
N ASP A 203 22.28 -27.73 -26.34
CA ASP A 203 20.84 -27.71 -26.59
C ASP A 203 20.20 -26.34 -26.25
N LEU A 204 20.77 -25.57 -25.34
CA LEU A 204 20.30 -24.26 -24.94
C LEU A 204 21.03 -23.11 -25.68
N LYS A 205 22.14 -23.41 -26.34
CA LYS A 205 23.02 -22.40 -26.96
C LYS A 205 22.30 -21.51 -27.95
N LYS A 206 21.52 -22.11 -28.85
CA LYS A 206 20.75 -21.35 -29.86
C LYS A 206 19.75 -20.39 -29.23
N GLN A 207 18.99 -20.87 -28.24
CA GLN A 207 18.01 -20.04 -27.55
C GLN A 207 18.72 -18.92 -26.75
N ALA A 208 19.82 -19.23 -26.09
CA ALA A 208 20.60 -18.24 -25.36
C ALA A 208 21.14 -17.14 -26.28
N ASP A 209 21.62 -17.48 -27.48
CA ASP A 209 22.11 -16.52 -28.46
C ASP A 209 21.00 -15.63 -28.99
N GLU A 210 19.78 -16.18 -29.27
CA GLU A 210 18.61 -15.41 -29.67
C GLU A 210 18.17 -14.41 -28.59
N TYR A 211 18.08 -14.85 -27.33
CA TYR A 211 17.70 -13.98 -26.22
C TYR A 211 18.79 -12.97 -25.87
N ARG A 212 20.07 -13.36 -25.98
CA ARG A 212 21.20 -12.44 -25.85
C ARG A 212 21.13 -11.31 -26.86
N HIS A 213 20.83 -11.60 -28.12
CA HIS A 213 20.68 -10.58 -29.15
C HIS A 213 19.59 -9.56 -28.82
N LYS A 214 18.41 -10.04 -28.42
CA LYS A 214 17.31 -9.17 -27.96
C LYS A 214 17.68 -8.33 -26.75
N LEU A 215 18.38 -8.92 -25.77
CA LEU A 215 18.85 -8.23 -24.58
C LEU A 215 19.82 -7.11 -24.95
N VAL A 216 20.79 -7.39 -25.81
CA VAL A 216 21.77 -6.40 -26.26
C VAL A 216 21.08 -5.25 -26.98
N GLU A 217 20.22 -5.52 -27.96
CA GLU A 217 19.49 -4.49 -28.71
C GLU A 217 18.71 -3.56 -27.80
N MET A 218 17.94 -4.12 -26.85
CA MET A 218 17.14 -3.29 -25.89
C MET A 218 18.02 -2.51 -24.91
N ALA A 219 19.11 -3.10 -24.42
CA ALA A 219 19.92 -2.49 -23.39
C ALA A 219 20.80 -1.36 -23.92
N ILE A 220 21.44 -1.54 -25.08
CA ILE A 220 22.40 -0.56 -25.61
C ILE A 220 21.74 0.75 -26.09
N GLU A 221 20.44 0.78 -26.34
CA GLU A 221 19.69 2.01 -26.62
C GLU A 221 19.82 3.05 -25.48
N GLN A 222 20.25 2.62 -24.31
CA GLN A 222 20.43 3.48 -23.13
C GLN A 222 21.76 4.24 -23.10
N ASP A 223 22.72 3.91 -23.98
CA ASP A 223 24.05 4.54 -24.01
C ASP A 223 24.50 4.73 -25.48
N ASP A 224 24.55 5.97 -25.93
CA ASP A 224 24.86 6.33 -27.32
C ASP A 224 26.22 5.77 -27.76
N ALA A 225 27.23 5.77 -26.88
CA ALA A 225 28.56 5.26 -27.19
C ALA A 225 28.56 3.72 -27.34
N ALA A 226 27.79 3.02 -26.51
CA ALA A 226 27.61 1.58 -26.61
C ALA A 226 26.83 1.20 -27.91
N LEU A 227 25.80 1.98 -28.25
CA LEU A 227 25.03 1.80 -29.48
C LEU A 227 25.90 2.01 -30.73
N GLU A 228 26.67 3.09 -30.77
CA GLU A 228 27.58 3.38 -31.89
C GLU A 228 28.64 2.28 -32.07
N ALA A 229 29.23 1.82 -30.96
CA ALA A 229 30.22 0.73 -30.97
C ALA A 229 29.58 -0.58 -31.49
N TYR A 230 28.36 -0.92 -31.10
CA TYR A 230 27.66 -2.11 -31.54
C TYR A 230 27.30 -2.04 -33.03
N LEU A 231 26.80 -0.90 -33.51
CA LEU A 231 26.57 -0.67 -34.94
C LEU A 231 27.87 -0.78 -35.77
N GLY A 232 29.01 -0.45 -35.16
CA GLY A 232 30.32 -0.67 -35.72
C GLY A 232 30.83 -2.12 -35.64
N GLY A 233 30.02 -3.07 -35.18
CA GLY A 233 30.32 -4.51 -35.10
C GLY A 233 31.09 -4.93 -33.82
N LYS A 234 31.15 -4.11 -32.79
CA LYS A 234 31.78 -4.45 -31.50
C LYS A 234 30.72 -4.88 -30.48
N GLU A 235 30.75 -6.15 -30.10
CA GLU A 235 29.88 -6.68 -29.03
C GLU A 235 30.16 -5.98 -27.70
N PRO A 236 29.10 -5.56 -26.95
CA PRO A 236 29.26 -4.97 -25.62
C PRO A 236 29.72 -6.02 -24.61
N ASP A 237 30.65 -5.64 -23.73
CA ASP A 237 31.05 -6.46 -22.59
C ASP A 237 29.99 -6.48 -21.50
N ALA A 238 30.15 -7.38 -20.52
CA ALA A 238 29.21 -7.54 -19.41
C ALA A 238 29.06 -6.25 -18.57
N ALA A 239 30.16 -5.51 -18.35
CA ALA A 239 30.15 -4.28 -17.57
C ALA A 239 29.32 -3.17 -18.25
N THR A 240 29.50 -3.01 -19.56
CA THR A 240 28.71 -2.08 -20.39
C THR A 240 27.23 -2.43 -20.35
N LEU A 241 26.89 -3.73 -20.53
CA LEU A 241 25.52 -4.19 -20.47
C LEU A 241 24.87 -3.96 -19.10
N ILE A 242 25.56 -4.28 -18.01
CA ILE A 242 25.08 -4.04 -16.65
C ILE A 242 24.73 -2.55 -16.46
N LYS A 243 25.61 -1.66 -16.91
CA LYS A 243 25.38 -0.21 -16.85
C LYS A 243 24.14 0.20 -17.67
N CYS A 244 24.00 -0.31 -18.88
CA CYS A 244 22.84 -0.03 -19.74
C CYS A 244 21.54 -0.59 -19.15
N ILE A 245 21.56 -1.85 -18.68
CA ILE A 245 20.40 -2.47 -18.03
C ILE A 245 19.96 -1.66 -16.81
N ARG A 246 20.91 -1.24 -15.94
CA ARG A 246 20.61 -0.40 -14.80
C ARG A 246 19.95 0.91 -15.21
N LYS A 247 20.51 1.61 -16.21
CA LYS A 247 19.98 2.88 -16.68
C LYS A 247 18.55 2.74 -17.21
N GLY A 248 18.26 1.74 -18.05
CA GLY A 248 16.93 1.50 -18.56
C GLY A 248 15.92 1.02 -17.50
N THR A 249 16.38 0.25 -16.50
CA THR A 249 15.54 -0.15 -15.35
C THR A 249 15.13 1.06 -14.52
N VAL A 250 16.06 1.97 -14.24
CA VAL A 250 15.81 3.20 -13.46
C VAL A 250 14.94 4.18 -14.26
N ALA A 251 15.08 4.21 -15.58
CA ALA A 251 14.28 5.03 -16.49
C ALA A 251 12.88 4.44 -16.80
N PHE A 252 12.56 3.24 -16.33
CA PHE A 252 11.31 2.51 -16.62
C PHE A 252 11.12 2.11 -18.09
N ASP A 253 12.20 2.02 -18.86
CA ASP A 253 12.12 1.63 -20.28
C ASP A 253 11.86 0.14 -20.42
N PHE A 254 12.34 -0.66 -19.49
CA PHE A 254 12.12 -2.11 -19.41
C PHE A 254 12.30 -2.63 -17.99
N VAL A 255 11.93 -3.89 -17.76
CA VAL A 255 12.08 -4.59 -16.48
C VAL A 255 12.92 -5.86 -16.66
N PRO A 256 14.06 -6.00 -15.98
CA PRO A 256 14.84 -7.22 -16.00
C PRO A 256 14.07 -8.41 -15.42
N VAL A 257 14.10 -9.55 -16.14
CA VAL A 257 13.42 -10.77 -15.73
C VAL A 257 14.42 -11.89 -15.48
N LEU A 258 14.36 -12.42 -14.27
CA LEU A 258 15.16 -13.53 -13.77
C LEU A 258 14.28 -14.74 -13.48
N CYS A 259 14.88 -15.90 -13.26
CA CYS A 259 14.15 -17.10 -12.86
C CYS A 259 14.91 -17.91 -11.80
N GLY A 260 14.15 -18.73 -11.08
CA GLY A 260 14.71 -19.60 -10.06
C GLY A 260 13.68 -20.43 -9.30
N SER A 261 14.13 -21.08 -8.25
CA SER A 261 13.32 -21.74 -7.25
C SER A 261 13.89 -21.45 -5.87
N ALA A 262 13.28 -20.52 -5.16
CA ALA A 262 13.70 -20.14 -3.82
C ALA A 262 13.62 -21.36 -2.87
N PHE A 263 12.57 -22.18 -2.96
CA PHE A 263 12.41 -23.38 -2.16
C PHE A 263 13.54 -24.40 -2.38
N LYS A 264 13.98 -24.57 -3.62
CA LYS A 264 15.11 -25.44 -3.99
C LYS A 264 16.47 -24.74 -3.87
N ASN A 265 16.51 -23.53 -3.36
CA ASN A 265 17.74 -22.75 -3.16
C ASN A 265 18.51 -22.45 -4.48
N LYS A 266 17.81 -22.32 -5.60
CA LYS A 266 18.38 -22.08 -6.93
C LYS A 266 17.98 -20.71 -7.46
N GLY A 267 18.94 -19.89 -7.91
CA GLY A 267 18.69 -18.59 -8.52
C GLY A 267 18.69 -17.39 -7.56
N VAL A 268 18.84 -17.58 -6.24
CA VAL A 268 18.75 -16.48 -5.26
C VAL A 268 20.02 -15.63 -5.23
N GLN A 269 21.20 -16.23 -5.36
CA GLN A 269 22.46 -15.46 -5.44
C GLN A 269 22.50 -14.59 -6.70
N PRO A 270 22.18 -15.07 -7.90
CA PRO A 270 22.01 -14.21 -9.09
C PRO A 270 20.93 -13.12 -8.93
N LEU A 271 19.87 -13.37 -8.15
CA LEU A 271 18.89 -12.35 -7.81
C LEU A 271 19.52 -11.24 -6.95
N LEU A 272 20.34 -11.60 -5.96
CA LEU A 272 21.08 -10.62 -5.14
C LEU A 272 22.06 -9.81 -5.97
N ASP A 273 22.78 -10.45 -6.91
CA ASP A 273 23.64 -9.76 -7.87
C ASP A 273 22.84 -8.77 -8.71
N ALA A 274 21.66 -9.17 -9.23
CA ALA A 274 20.77 -8.31 -9.99
C ALA A 274 20.22 -7.12 -9.18
N VAL A 275 19.94 -7.29 -7.90
CA VAL A 275 19.57 -6.19 -6.98
C VAL A 275 20.68 -5.16 -6.91
N VAL A 276 21.93 -5.60 -6.77
CA VAL A 276 23.09 -4.72 -6.72
C VAL A 276 23.34 -4.07 -8.08
N ASP A 277 23.25 -4.85 -9.17
CA ASP A 277 23.63 -4.42 -10.52
C ASP A 277 22.57 -3.53 -11.18
N TYR A 278 21.28 -3.79 -10.98
CA TYR A 278 20.20 -3.16 -11.77
C TYR A 278 19.31 -2.19 -10.98
N LEU A 279 19.16 -2.35 -9.66
CA LEU A 279 18.32 -1.45 -8.88
C LEU A 279 19.10 -0.20 -8.41
N PRO A 280 18.44 0.96 -8.29
CA PRO A 280 19.12 2.22 -7.99
C PRO A 280 19.61 2.32 -6.55
N ALA A 281 20.62 3.14 -6.36
CA ALA A 281 20.97 3.71 -5.07
C ALA A 281 20.12 4.95 -4.77
N PRO A 282 20.03 5.40 -3.50
CA PRO A 282 19.31 6.63 -3.15
C PRO A 282 19.76 7.87 -3.90
N THR A 283 21.02 7.90 -4.35
CA THR A 283 21.62 9.00 -5.13
C THR A 283 21.19 9.06 -6.59
N GLU A 284 20.64 7.97 -7.11
CA GLU A 284 20.22 7.85 -8.52
C GLU A 284 18.71 8.12 -8.71
N ILE A 285 17.98 8.27 -7.59
CA ILE A 285 16.57 8.61 -7.61
C ILE A 285 16.41 10.13 -7.57
N ALA A 286 15.33 10.62 -8.16
CA ALA A 286 15.00 12.04 -8.12
C ALA A 286 14.94 12.55 -6.67
N ALA A 287 15.44 13.79 -6.45
CA ALA A 287 15.38 14.43 -5.15
C ALA A 287 13.94 14.44 -4.62
N ILE A 288 13.77 14.12 -3.33
CA ILE A 288 12.45 14.07 -2.72
C ILE A 288 11.80 15.46 -2.77
N LYS A 289 10.56 15.50 -3.22
CA LYS A 289 9.76 16.73 -3.30
C LYS A 289 9.00 16.95 -2.00
N GLY A 290 8.79 18.20 -1.67
CA GLY A 290 7.95 18.66 -0.58
C GLY A 290 7.59 20.11 -0.76
N ILE A 291 6.90 20.66 0.22
CA ILE A 291 6.57 22.07 0.30
C ILE A 291 7.23 22.68 1.54
N LYS A 292 7.62 23.95 1.45
CA LYS A 292 8.11 24.69 2.60
C LYS A 292 6.96 24.91 3.58
N MET A 293 7.21 24.58 4.84
CA MET A 293 6.20 24.67 5.89
C MET A 293 5.55 26.07 5.93
N GLY A 294 4.22 26.10 5.96
CA GLY A 294 3.43 27.34 6.02
C GLY A 294 3.33 28.08 4.70
N THR A 295 3.78 27.51 3.59
CA THR A 295 3.67 28.08 2.24
C THR A 295 3.35 26.95 1.24
N ASP A 296 3.04 27.33 -0.01
CA ASP A 296 2.90 26.38 -1.14
C ASP A 296 4.18 26.32 -2.00
N GLU A 297 5.29 26.86 -1.50
CA GLU A 297 6.55 26.92 -2.22
C GLU A 297 7.17 25.49 -2.32
N PRO A 298 7.35 24.93 -3.54
CA PRO A 298 7.94 23.64 -3.71
C PRO A 298 9.42 23.67 -3.31
N ILE A 299 9.84 22.63 -2.58
CA ILE A 299 11.23 22.44 -2.16
C ILE A 299 11.66 21.01 -2.43
N THR A 300 12.93 20.81 -2.70
CA THR A 300 13.49 19.47 -2.90
C THR A 300 14.61 19.21 -1.90
N ARG A 301 14.83 17.93 -1.57
CA ARG A 301 15.97 17.47 -0.77
C ARG A 301 16.69 16.37 -1.54
N LYS A 302 17.99 16.54 -1.72
CA LYS A 302 18.84 15.51 -2.33
C LYS A 302 19.24 14.48 -1.29
N ALA A 303 19.47 13.25 -1.72
CA ALA A 303 20.02 12.21 -0.85
C ALA A 303 21.49 12.51 -0.56
N SER A 304 21.74 13.25 0.52
CA SER A 304 23.10 13.64 0.97
C SER A 304 23.10 13.88 2.48
N ASP A 305 24.22 13.58 3.13
CA ASP A 305 24.44 13.87 4.55
C ASP A 305 24.60 15.38 4.83
N ASP A 306 25.02 16.14 3.82
CA ASP A 306 25.25 17.59 3.93
C ASP A 306 23.97 18.42 3.78
N GLU A 307 22.88 17.80 3.34
CA GLU A 307 21.56 18.44 3.25
C GLU A 307 20.90 18.54 4.63
N PRO A 308 19.98 19.48 4.84
CA PRO A 308 19.18 19.53 6.05
C PRO A 308 18.40 18.22 6.29
N PHE A 309 18.30 17.81 7.54
CA PHE A 309 17.60 16.58 7.89
C PHE A 309 16.13 16.61 7.45
N ALA A 310 15.72 15.55 6.76
CA ALA A 310 14.32 15.29 6.43
C ALA A 310 14.06 13.78 6.36
N ALA A 311 13.01 13.34 7.02
CA ALA A 311 12.59 11.95 7.09
C ALA A 311 11.07 11.82 7.04
N LEU A 312 10.58 10.70 6.53
CA LEU A 312 9.17 10.35 6.48
C LEU A 312 8.89 9.21 7.46
N ALA A 313 7.94 9.41 8.36
CA ALA A 313 7.41 8.37 9.23
C ALA A 313 6.40 7.54 8.41
N PHE A 314 6.75 6.29 8.10
CA PHE A 314 5.93 5.47 7.21
C PHE A 314 5.22 4.32 7.91
N LYS A 315 5.62 3.95 9.11
CA LYS A 315 4.99 2.89 9.90
C LYS A 315 5.14 3.15 11.39
N ILE A 316 4.09 2.84 12.14
CA ILE A 316 4.13 2.79 13.61
C ILE A 316 3.84 1.37 14.05
N MET A 317 4.54 0.91 15.05
CA MET A 317 4.37 -0.41 15.65
C MET A 317 4.45 -0.29 17.17
N THR A 318 3.58 -1.00 17.86
CA THR A 318 3.67 -1.13 19.32
C THR A 318 4.55 -2.32 19.69
N ASP A 319 5.59 -2.04 20.44
CA ASP A 319 6.51 -3.05 20.94
C ASP A 319 6.28 -3.27 22.46
N PRO A 320 6.18 -4.53 22.92
CA PRO A 320 5.90 -4.82 24.32
C PRO A 320 6.95 -4.29 25.32
N PHE A 321 8.20 -4.12 24.86
CA PHE A 321 9.34 -3.76 25.72
C PHE A 321 9.77 -2.29 25.56
N VAL A 322 9.65 -1.74 24.36
CA VAL A 322 10.13 -0.40 24.02
C VAL A 322 8.98 0.62 23.97
N GLY A 323 7.76 0.14 23.81
CA GLY A 323 6.58 0.96 23.57
C GLY A 323 6.38 1.25 22.07
N SER A 324 5.99 2.49 21.75
CA SER A 324 5.77 2.86 20.34
C SER A 324 7.10 3.02 19.60
N LEU A 325 7.22 2.34 18.47
CA LEU A 325 8.31 2.43 17.50
C LEU A 325 7.79 3.10 16.24
N THR A 326 8.43 4.18 15.83
CA THR A 326 8.13 4.88 14.57
C THR A 326 9.23 4.56 13.54
N PHE A 327 8.88 3.86 12.48
CA PHE A 327 9.79 3.58 11.38
C PHE A 327 9.85 4.79 10.46
N VAL A 328 11.07 5.22 10.17
CA VAL A 328 11.33 6.37 9.33
C VAL A 328 12.32 6.04 8.21
N ARG A 329 12.07 6.61 7.02
CA ARG A 329 13.04 6.70 5.95
C ARG A 329 13.69 8.07 6.01
N ILE A 330 15.01 8.10 6.17
CA ILE A 330 15.78 9.34 6.10
C ILE A 330 16.13 9.63 4.65
N TYR A 331 15.64 10.75 4.13
CA TYR A 331 15.89 11.17 2.75
C TYR A 331 17.12 12.07 2.65
N SER A 332 17.39 12.90 3.66
CA SER A 332 18.51 13.83 3.67
C SER A 332 19.00 14.08 5.09
N GLY A 333 20.27 14.48 5.19
CA GLY A 333 20.90 14.88 6.44
C GLY A 333 21.25 13.74 7.37
N ILE A 334 21.54 14.11 8.61
CA ILE A 334 21.98 13.22 9.68
C ILE A 334 21.08 13.40 10.88
N LEU A 335 20.65 12.29 11.49
CA LEU A 335 19.89 12.25 12.72
C LEU A 335 20.72 11.61 13.83
N SER A 336 20.79 12.27 14.97
CA SER A 336 21.48 11.76 16.16
C SER A 336 20.50 11.38 17.27
N ALA A 337 20.79 10.32 18.03
CA ALA A 337 20.03 9.94 19.20
C ALA A 337 20.04 11.08 20.25
N GLY A 338 18.89 11.33 20.87
CA GLY A 338 18.72 12.42 21.84
C GLY A 338 18.49 13.80 21.25
N SER A 339 18.60 13.99 19.93
CA SER A 339 18.33 15.26 19.26
C SER A 339 16.84 15.61 19.24
N GLN A 340 16.54 16.89 19.00
CA GLN A 340 15.18 17.37 18.74
C GLN A 340 14.96 17.54 17.24
N VAL A 341 13.80 17.16 16.78
CA VAL A 341 13.32 17.33 15.40
C VAL A 341 11.98 18.04 15.39
N LEU A 342 11.63 18.66 14.28
CA LEU A 342 10.31 19.23 14.04
C LEU A 342 9.44 18.21 13.30
N ASN A 343 8.26 17.92 13.84
CA ASN A 343 7.18 17.33 13.08
C ASN A 343 6.46 18.48 12.35
N SER A 344 6.76 18.65 11.06
CA SER A 344 6.29 19.79 10.28
C SER A 344 4.82 19.68 9.85
N VAL A 345 4.21 18.50 9.96
CA VAL A 345 2.79 18.29 9.68
C VAL A 345 1.93 18.77 10.85
N LYS A 346 2.40 18.55 12.07
CA LYS A 346 1.69 18.89 13.34
C LYS A 346 2.22 20.13 14.01
N ASP A 347 3.26 20.76 13.46
CA ASP A 347 3.94 21.94 14.00
C ASP A 347 4.35 21.78 15.46
N ASN A 348 4.96 20.65 15.77
CA ASN A 348 5.45 20.38 17.11
C ASN A 348 6.86 19.79 17.12
N ARG A 349 7.57 20.01 18.23
CA ARG A 349 8.91 19.46 18.44
C ARG A 349 8.85 18.13 19.15
N GLU A 350 9.59 17.17 18.62
CA GLU A 350 9.73 15.85 19.21
C GLU A 350 11.19 15.55 19.57
N ARG A 351 11.40 14.81 20.62
CA ARG A 351 12.74 14.36 21.00
C ARG A 351 12.93 12.91 20.61
N ILE A 352 14.02 12.64 19.91
CA ILE A 352 14.42 11.28 19.57
C ILE A 352 14.98 10.61 20.84
N GLY A 353 14.34 9.56 21.30
CA GLY A 353 14.83 8.75 22.39
C GLY A 353 15.94 7.80 21.90
N ARG A 354 15.59 6.54 21.69
CA ARG A 354 16.47 5.52 21.11
C ARG A 354 16.28 5.46 19.61
N MET A 355 17.34 5.15 18.88
CA MET A 355 17.30 4.79 17.47
C MET A 355 17.72 3.34 17.30
N LEU A 356 16.96 2.60 16.54
CA LEU A 356 17.11 1.16 16.38
C LEU A 356 17.25 0.81 14.91
N LEU A 357 18.26 0.02 14.59
CA LEU A 357 18.31 -0.71 13.33
C LEU A 357 17.58 -2.03 13.54
N MET A 358 16.62 -2.29 12.66
CA MET A 358 15.77 -3.47 12.78
C MET A 358 16.28 -4.62 11.90
N HIS A 359 16.22 -5.81 12.44
CA HIS A 359 16.48 -7.06 11.75
C HIS A 359 15.31 -8.00 12.04
N ALA A 360 14.18 -7.78 11.36
CA ALA A 360 12.90 -8.37 11.70
C ALA A 360 12.50 -8.07 13.16
N ASN A 361 12.55 -9.05 14.07
CA ASN A 361 12.25 -8.88 15.50
C ASN A 361 13.49 -8.57 16.37
N HIS A 362 14.70 -8.61 15.81
CA HIS A 362 15.93 -8.23 16.52
C HIS A 362 16.22 -6.74 16.36
N ARG A 363 16.79 -6.13 17.39
CA ARG A 363 17.04 -4.69 17.47
C ARG A 363 18.50 -4.43 17.80
N GLU A 364 19.09 -3.46 17.12
CA GLU A 364 20.41 -2.95 17.38
C GLU A 364 20.34 -1.45 17.68
N ASP A 365 20.81 -1.01 18.84
CA ASP A 365 20.87 0.41 19.18
C ASP A 365 21.94 1.12 18.34
N ILE A 366 21.53 2.21 17.68
CA ILE A 366 22.44 3.06 16.89
C ILE A 366 22.43 4.48 17.44
N LYS A 367 23.56 5.18 17.36
CA LYS A 367 23.70 6.56 17.84
C LYS A 367 23.41 7.61 16.78
N GLU A 368 23.56 7.23 15.52
CA GLU A 368 23.45 8.11 14.36
C GLU A 368 22.83 7.36 13.20
N ALA A 369 21.95 8.00 12.47
CA ALA A 369 21.36 7.53 11.22
C ALA A 369 21.47 8.63 10.15
N ARG A 370 21.56 8.26 8.87
CA ARG A 370 21.94 9.17 7.78
C ARG A 370 21.01 9.05 6.58
N ALA A 371 21.17 9.95 5.63
CA ALA A 371 20.45 9.89 4.36
C ALA A 371 20.52 8.46 3.77
N GLY A 372 19.38 7.92 3.32
CA GLY A 372 19.27 6.55 2.81
C GLY A 372 18.97 5.48 3.85
N ASP A 373 19.08 5.75 5.15
CA ASP A 373 18.76 4.78 6.19
C ASP A 373 17.27 4.62 6.41
N ILE A 374 16.88 3.39 6.76
CA ILE A 374 15.56 3.04 7.28
C ILE A 374 15.78 2.57 8.72
N VAL A 375 15.21 3.29 9.69
CA VAL A 375 15.42 3.05 11.12
C VAL A 375 14.13 3.17 11.91
N ALA A 376 14.08 2.58 13.10
CA ALA A 376 12.99 2.76 14.04
C ALA A 376 13.39 3.74 15.14
N LEU A 377 12.51 4.69 15.42
CA LEU A 377 12.67 5.70 16.46
C LEU A 377 11.73 5.41 17.63
N ALA A 378 12.28 5.39 18.83
CA ALA A 378 11.50 5.27 20.06
C ALA A 378 11.41 6.61 20.77
N GLY A 379 10.30 6.84 21.50
CA GLY A 379 10.10 8.02 22.33
C GLY A 379 9.35 9.16 21.66
N LEU A 380 8.92 9.02 20.41
CA LEU A 380 8.03 9.96 19.75
C LEU A 380 6.61 9.83 20.34
N LYS A 381 5.96 10.96 20.62
CA LYS A 381 4.66 10.97 21.31
C LYS A 381 3.47 11.29 20.44
N SER A 382 3.67 12.14 19.44
CA SER A 382 2.59 12.66 18.60
C SER A 382 2.73 12.32 17.13
N THR A 383 3.88 11.80 16.71
CA THR A 383 4.13 11.41 15.31
C THR A 383 3.23 10.25 14.90
N THR A 384 2.59 10.40 13.74
CA THR A 384 1.74 9.38 13.11
C THR A 384 2.27 9.01 11.73
N THR A 385 1.76 7.92 11.16
CA THR A 385 2.13 7.49 9.81
C THR A 385 1.81 8.59 8.78
N GLY A 386 2.78 8.91 7.92
CA GLY A 386 2.69 10.00 6.94
C GLY A 386 3.27 11.33 7.42
N ASP A 387 3.64 11.45 8.70
CA ASP A 387 4.25 12.69 9.21
C ASP A 387 5.69 12.86 8.73
N THR A 388 6.08 14.11 8.51
CA THR A 388 7.45 14.50 8.18
C THR A 388 8.19 14.95 9.42
N LEU A 389 9.37 14.39 9.66
CA LEU A 389 10.32 14.82 10.67
C LEU A 389 11.47 15.53 9.98
N CYS A 390 11.79 16.77 10.39
CA CYS A 390 12.80 17.56 9.71
C CYS A 390 13.59 18.47 10.67
N ASP A 391 14.58 19.13 10.09
CA ASP A 391 15.34 20.21 10.73
C ASP A 391 14.40 21.38 11.08
N GLN A 392 14.60 21.98 12.27
CA GLN A 392 13.74 23.05 12.78
C GLN A 392 13.88 24.34 11.99
N ASP A 393 15.09 24.67 11.53
CA ASP A 393 15.41 25.92 10.86
C ASP A 393 15.13 25.88 9.34
N LYS A 394 15.04 24.67 8.79
CA LYS A 394 14.81 24.42 7.35
C LYS A 394 13.65 23.45 7.14
N ALA A 395 12.51 23.80 7.72
CA ALA A 395 11.33 22.96 7.73
C ALA A 395 10.79 22.68 6.33
N VAL A 396 10.47 21.41 6.08
CA VAL A 396 9.84 20.90 4.87
C VAL A 396 8.69 19.96 5.25
N VAL A 397 7.62 19.99 4.50
CA VAL A 397 6.56 18.98 4.54
C VAL A 397 6.73 18.13 3.29
N LEU A 398 7.12 16.88 3.46
CA LEU A 398 7.20 15.92 2.36
C LEU A 398 5.81 15.56 1.87
N GLU A 399 5.71 15.08 0.63
CA GLU A 399 4.45 14.64 0.06
C GLU A 399 3.75 13.62 0.99
N ARG A 400 2.49 13.89 1.30
CA ARG A 400 1.69 13.06 2.22
C ARG A 400 1.29 11.75 1.58
N MET A 401 1.15 10.72 2.41
CA MET A 401 0.51 9.47 2.02
C MET A 401 -1.00 9.66 2.04
N GLU A 402 -1.66 9.19 0.99
CA GLU A 402 -3.11 9.08 0.94
C GLU A 402 -3.51 7.69 1.45
N PHE A 403 -4.47 7.64 2.34
CA PHE A 403 -4.97 6.40 2.90
C PHE A 403 -6.41 6.16 2.43
N PRO A 404 -6.73 4.94 1.93
CA PRO A 404 -8.08 4.62 1.51
C PRO A 404 -9.04 4.62 2.71
N ASP A 405 -10.27 5.03 2.47
CA ASP A 405 -11.32 4.93 3.48
C ASP A 405 -11.76 3.48 3.69
N PRO A 406 -12.05 3.09 4.94
CA PRO A 406 -12.57 1.77 5.24
C PRO A 406 -13.92 1.52 4.53
N VAL A 407 -14.12 0.27 4.09
CA VAL A 407 -15.31 -0.13 3.31
C VAL A 407 -16.25 -1.07 4.05
N ILE A 408 -15.80 -1.71 5.13
CA ILE A 408 -16.62 -2.53 6.00
C ILE A 408 -16.53 -2.07 7.46
N GLU A 409 -17.55 -2.42 8.23
CA GLU A 409 -17.59 -2.16 9.67
C GLU A 409 -18.19 -3.34 10.43
N ILE A 410 -17.75 -3.52 11.66
CA ILE A 410 -18.30 -4.49 12.59
C ILE A 410 -18.49 -3.84 13.98
N LYS A 411 -19.51 -4.28 14.71
CA LYS A 411 -19.70 -3.91 16.10
C LYS A 411 -18.85 -4.81 16.99
N VAL A 412 -18.23 -4.22 18.01
CA VAL A 412 -17.45 -4.94 19.00
C VAL A 412 -17.88 -4.55 20.41
N GLU A 413 -18.09 -5.54 21.25
CA GLU A 413 -18.46 -5.36 22.64
C GLU A 413 -17.53 -6.16 23.54
N PRO A 414 -17.01 -5.58 24.62
CA PRO A 414 -16.19 -6.33 25.57
C PRO A 414 -17.03 -7.41 26.25
N LYS A 415 -16.49 -8.60 26.47
CA LYS A 415 -17.21 -9.67 27.17
C LYS A 415 -17.48 -9.34 28.65
N THR A 416 -16.65 -8.51 29.26
CA THR A 416 -16.81 -8.07 30.65
C THR A 416 -16.74 -6.55 30.74
N LYS A 417 -17.44 -5.97 31.74
CA LYS A 417 -17.38 -4.53 32.01
C LYS A 417 -15.97 -4.05 32.35
N GLY A 418 -15.15 -4.90 32.98
CA GLY A 418 -13.75 -4.57 33.31
C GLY A 418 -12.82 -4.49 32.12
N ASP A 419 -13.23 -5.08 30.98
CA ASP A 419 -12.44 -5.05 29.75
C ASP A 419 -12.75 -3.86 28.84
N GLN A 420 -13.77 -3.06 29.16
CA GLN A 420 -14.18 -1.91 28.32
C GLN A 420 -13.06 -0.86 28.17
N GLU A 421 -12.42 -0.50 29.28
CA GLU A 421 -11.31 0.45 29.25
C GLU A 421 -10.10 -0.12 28.49
N LYS A 422 -9.77 -1.39 28.75
CA LYS A 422 -8.68 -2.10 28.05
C LYS A 422 -8.96 -2.21 26.55
N MET A 423 -10.21 -2.50 26.17
CA MET A 423 -10.63 -2.53 24.77
C MET A 423 -10.44 -1.17 24.10
N GLY A 424 -10.87 -0.09 24.75
CA GLY A 424 -10.66 1.26 24.25
C GLY A 424 -9.18 1.60 24.03
N GLN A 425 -8.33 1.24 25.00
CA GLN A 425 -6.87 1.43 24.90
C GLN A 425 -6.25 0.57 23.78
N ALA A 426 -6.66 -0.70 23.65
CA ALA A 426 -6.19 -1.59 22.60
C ALA A 426 -6.57 -1.07 21.21
N LEU A 427 -7.83 -0.71 21.02
CA LEU A 427 -8.33 -0.17 19.75
C LEU A 427 -7.66 1.16 19.37
N ALA A 428 -7.41 2.05 20.36
CA ALA A 428 -6.71 3.31 20.11
C ALA A 428 -5.25 3.08 19.64
N ARG A 429 -4.56 2.11 20.23
CA ARG A 429 -3.20 1.74 19.80
C ARG A 429 -3.20 1.14 18.40
N LEU A 430 -4.10 0.20 18.11
CA LEU A 430 -4.24 -0.41 16.80
C LEU A 430 -4.58 0.64 15.71
N ALA A 431 -5.45 1.61 16.01
CA ALA A 431 -5.75 2.72 15.12
C ALA A 431 -4.56 3.68 14.89
N THR A 432 -3.63 3.77 15.85
CA THR A 432 -2.39 4.53 15.66
C THR A 432 -1.42 3.82 14.72
N GLU A 433 -1.40 2.49 14.76
CA GLU A 433 -0.55 1.67 13.88
C GLU A 433 -1.07 1.64 12.43
N ASP A 434 -2.38 1.56 12.26
CA ASP A 434 -3.04 1.40 10.96
C ASP A 434 -3.99 2.55 10.66
N PRO A 435 -3.63 3.49 9.79
CA PRO A 435 -4.48 4.62 9.39
C PRO A 435 -5.75 4.23 8.62
N SER A 436 -5.83 3.01 8.05
CA SER A 436 -7.03 2.49 7.39
C SER A 436 -8.02 1.87 8.37
N PHE A 437 -7.59 1.65 9.60
CA PHE A 437 -8.43 1.17 10.69
C PHE A 437 -9.00 2.34 11.47
N ARG A 438 -10.32 2.40 11.60
CA ARG A 438 -11.01 3.46 12.34
C ARG A 438 -11.90 2.88 13.43
N VAL A 439 -11.98 3.62 14.54
CA VAL A 439 -12.83 3.30 15.68
C VAL A 439 -13.83 4.43 15.87
N ALA A 440 -15.08 4.10 15.97
CA ALA A 440 -16.15 5.04 16.28
C ALA A 440 -17.02 4.47 17.40
N VAL A 441 -17.61 5.36 18.18
CA VAL A 441 -18.66 4.99 19.14
C VAL A 441 -19.97 5.54 18.59
N ASP A 442 -20.91 4.67 18.36
CA ASP A 442 -22.27 5.05 17.96
C ASP A 442 -22.89 5.88 19.10
N LYS A 443 -23.33 7.08 18.78
CA LYS A 443 -23.83 8.04 19.79
C LYS A 443 -25.21 7.67 20.35
N GLU A 444 -25.98 6.90 19.60
CA GLU A 444 -27.34 6.52 19.98
C GLU A 444 -27.34 5.20 20.75
N SER A 445 -26.63 4.18 20.24
CA SER A 445 -26.54 2.87 20.88
C SER A 445 -25.43 2.76 21.93
N GLY A 446 -24.42 3.64 21.88
CA GLY A 446 -23.20 3.55 22.69
C GLY A 446 -22.27 2.40 22.32
N GLU A 447 -22.57 1.69 21.24
CA GLU A 447 -21.79 0.56 20.74
C GLU A 447 -20.46 1.04 20.12
N THR A 448 -19.41 0.25 20.28
CA THR A 448 -18.14 0.51 19.61
C THR A 448 -18.17 -0.17 18.23
N VAL A 449 -17.94 0.62 17.19
CA VAL A 449 -17.86 0.18 15.80
C VAL A 449 -16.41 0.29 15.33
N ILE A 450 -15.87 -0.77 14.76
CA ILE A 450 -14.57 -0.77 14.11
C ILE A 450 -14.76 -0.91 12.60
N LYS A 451 -13.96 -0.14 11.84
CA LYS A 451 -14.04 -0.06 10.38
C LYS A 451 -12.71 -0.45 9.76
N GLY A 452 -12.72 -1.16 8.63
CA GLY A 452 -11.52 -1.65 7.96
C GLY A 452 -11.72 -1.91 6.47
N MET A 453 -10.66 -2.40 5.83
CA MET A 453 -10.59 -2.60 4.38
C MET A 453 -11.22 -3.91 3.90
N GLY A 454 -11.39 -4.89 4.79
CA GLY A 454 -11.96 -6.20 4.45
C GLY A 454 -12.22 -7.05 5.69
N GLU A 455 -12.90 -8.19 5.49
CA GLU A 455 -13.22 -9.12 6.58
C GLU A 455 -11.96 -9.63 7.27
N LEU A 456 -10.95 -10.05 6.51
CA LEU A 456 -9.69 -10.55 7.04
C LEU A 456 -8.95 -9.47 7.84
N HIS A 457 -8.98 -8.23 7.38
CA HIS A 457 -8.36 -7.11 8.11
C HIS A 457 -8.98 -6.95 9.51
N LEU A 458 -10.31 -6.89 9.61
CA LEU A 458 -11.00 -6.74 10.90
C LEU A 458 -10.86 -7.99 11.78
N GLU A 459 -10.86 -9.19 11.19
CA GLU A 459 -10.61 -10.44 11.91
C GLU A 459 -9.24 -10.44 12.59
N ILE A 460 -8.20 -9.99 11.88
CA ILE A 460 -6.84 -9.87 12.41
C ILE A 460 -6.77 -8.83 13.53
N ILE A 461 -7.42 -7.68 13.37
CA ILE A 461 -7.49 -6.66 14.43
C ILE A 461 -8.12 -7.21 15.70
N VAL A 462 -9.24 -7.93 15.58
CA VAL A 462 -9.90 -8.57 16.75
C VAL A 462 -9.02 -9.65 17.38
N ASP A 463 -8.35 -10.44 16.58
CA ASP A 463 -7.44 -11.48 17.08
C ASP A 463 -6.20 -10.87 17.76
N ARG A 464 -5.63 -9.79 17.21
CA ARG A 464 -4.57 -9.01 17.86
C ARG A 464 -5.02 -8.43 19.21
N MET A 465 -6.24 -7.89 19.28
CA MET A 465 -6.80 -7.39 20.52
C MET A 465 -6.84 -8.48 21.60
N LYS A 466 -7.22 -9.71 21.22
CA LYS A 466 -7.22 -10.86 22.13
C LYS A 466 -5.80 -11.31 22.51
N ARG A 467 -4.90 -11.49 21.56
CA ARG A 467 -3.56 -12.05 21.79
C ARG A 467 -2.60 -11.08 22.45
N GLU A 468 -2.52 -9.85 21.94
CA GLU A 468 -1.55 -8.84 22.39
C GLU A 468 -2.04 -8.11 23.63
N PHE A 469 -3.32 -7.73 23.68
CA PHE A 469 -3.91 -6.91 24.74
C PHE A 469 -4.71 -7.69 25.79
N LYS A 470 -4.89 -9.01 25.58
CA LYS A 470 -5.66 -9.90 26.46
C LYS A 470 -7.10 -9.42 26.69
N VAL A 471 -7.73 -8.89 25.65
CA VAL A 471 -9.10 -8.42 25.65
C VAL A 471 -9.94 -9.30 24.74
N GLU A 472 -10.99 -9.90 25.30
CA GLU A 472 -11.98 -10.66 24.52
C GLU A 472 -13.23 -9.81 24.25
N ALA A 473 -13.68 -9.82 23.02
CA ALA A 473 -14.87 -9.10 22.58
C ALA A 473 -15.86 -10.03 21.86
N ASN A 474 -17.15 -9.69 21.97
CA ASN A 474 -18.18 -10.20 21.09
C ASN A 474 -18.15 -9.37 19.80
N VAL A 475 -18.21 -10.06 18.67
CA VAL A 475 -18.11 -9.42 17.35
C VAL A 475 -19.45 -9.60 16.64
N GLY A 476 -20.01 -8.50 16.16
CA GLY A 476 -21.22 -8.48 15.35
C GLY A 476 -20.95 -8.93 13.91
N ALA A 477 -22.01 -9.16 13.14
CA ALA A 477 -21.87 -9.47 11.71
C ALA A 477 -21.30 -8.27 10.94
N PRO A 478 -20.47 -8.50 9.88
CA PRO A 478 -19.98 -7.44 9.05
C PRO A 478 -21.12 -6.64 8.39
N GLN A 479 -20.96 -5.33 8.33
CA GLN A 479 -21.87 -4.44 7.66
C GLN A 479 -21.12 -3.58 6.65
N VAL A 480 -21.83 -3.13 5.63
CA VAL A 480 -21.26 -2.28 4.58
C VAL A 480 -21.23 -0.84 5.07
N ALA A 481 -20.10 -0.16 4.85
CA ALA A 481 -20.00 1.26 5.08
C ALA A 481 -20.63 2.02 3.90
N TYR A 482 -21.92 2.26 3.96
CA TYR A 482 -22.64 3.06 2.97
C TYR A 482 -22.19 4.52 2.98
N ARG A 483 -22.48 5.24 1.90
CA ARG A 483 -22.30 6.68 1.77
C ARG A 483 -23.58 7.31 1.23
N GLU A 484 -23.68 8.63 1.36
CA GLU A 484 -24.74 9.41 0.71
C GLU A 484 -24.10 10.39 -0.28
N THR A 485 -24.83 10.78 -1.32
CA THR A 485 -24.44 11.82 -2.25
C THR A 485 -25.65 12.60 -2.71
N ILE A 486 -25.44 13.73 -3.37
CA ILE A 486 -26.51 14.53 -3.97
C ILE A 486 -26.53 14.35 -5.48
N THR A 487 -27.71 14.49 -6.10
CA THR A 487 -27.87 14.27 -7.54
C THR A 487 -28.26 15.49 -8.32
N ARG A 488 -28.65 16.58 -7.66
CA ARG A 488 -29.01 17.85 -8.29
C ARG A 488 -28.55 19.04 -7.44
N PRO A 489 -28.32 20.20 -8.06
CA PRO A 489 -28.02 21.42 -7.30
C PRO A 489 -29.17 21.83 -6.38
N SER A 490 -28.85 22.46 -5.27
CA SER A 490 -29.80 23.10 -4.36
C SER A 490 -29.23 24.38 -3.78
N GLU A 491 -30.10 25.31 -3.44
CA GLU A 491 -29.76 26.53 -2.75
C GLU A 491 -30.55 26.67 -1.45
N VAL A 492 -29.89 27.12 -0.42
CA VAL A 492 -30.45 27.33 0.91
C VAL A 492 -30.11 28.71 1.40
N ASP A 493 -31.12 29.40 1.90
CA ASP A 493 -31.02 30.63 2.65
C ASP A 493 -31.49 30.39 4.07
N TYR A 494 -30.54 30.17 4.98
CA TYR A 494 -30.85 29.79 6.37
C TYR A 494 -30.43 30.87 7.36
N THR A 495 -31.37 31.25 8.25
CA THR A 495 -31.13 32.21 9.31
C THR A 495 -31.22 31.51 10.69
N HIS A 496 -30.09 31.47 11.41
CA HIS A 496 -30.05 31.10 12.82
C HIS A 496 -30.30 32.36 13.67
N LYS A 497 -31.37 32.34 14.43
CA LYS A 497 -31.67 33.42 15.38
C LYS A 497 -32.15 32.83 16.70
N LYS A 498 -31.43 33.12 17.79
CA LYS A 498 -31.79 32.67 19.14
C LYS A 498 -31.65 33.87 20.09
N GLN A 499 -32.70 34.20 20.82
CA GLN A 499 -32.69 35.17 21.92
C GLN A 499 -33.02 34.42 23.23
N SER A 500 -32.08 34.41 24.15
CA SER A 500 -32.28 33.88 25.51
C SER A 500 -31.57 34.82 26.44
N GLY A 501 -32.30 35.62 27.23
CA GLY A 501 -31.90 36.50 28.34
C GLY A 501 -30.42 36.83 28.48
N GLY A 502 -29.82 37.50 27.52
CA GLY A 502 -28.38 37.85 27.43
C GLY A 502 -27.97 38.17 26.01
N SER A 503 -26.71 38.03 25.61
CA SER A 503 -26.28 38.17 24.22
C SER A 503 -27.00 37.14 23.35
N GLY A 504 -27.67 37.58 22.26
CA GLY A 504 -28.36 36.76 21.29
C GLY A 504 -27.39 35.95 20.38
N GLN A 505 -27.93 35.12 19.54
CA GLN A 505 -27.17 34.47 18.46
C GLN A 505 -27.83 34.79 17.13
N PHE A 506 -27.08 35.31 16.16
CA PHE A 506 -27.55 35.59 14.82
C PHE A 506 -26.49 35.16 13.77
N ALA A 507 -26.94 34.41 12.78
CA ALA A 507 -26.16 34.14 11.58
C ALA A 507 -27.10 33.80 10.43
N ARG A 508 -26.89 34.40 9.28
CA ARG A 508 -27.58 34.04 8.03
C ARG A 508 -26.56 33.62 7.01
N VAL A 509 -26.78 32.45 6.41
CA VAL A 509 -25.91 31.90 5.36
C VAL A 509 -26.74 31.54 4.15
N LYS A 510 -26.22 31.88 2.96
CA LYS A 510 -26.76 31.41 1.69
C LYS A 510 -25.73 30.50 1.04
N ILE A 511 -26.07 29.25 0.92
CA ILE A 511 -25.15 28.19 0.46
C ILE A 511 -25.78 27.47 -0.74
N ARG A 512 -24.98 27.30 -1.80
CA ARG A 512 -25.29 26.45 -2.94
C ARG A 512 -24.59 25.12 -2.76
N PHE A 513 -25.32 24.03 -2.96
CA PHE A 513 -24.80 22.66 -2.96
C PHE A 513 -24.88 22.13 -4.39
N GLU A 514 -23.77 21.61 -4.92
CA GLU A 514 -23.67 21.12 -6.30
C GLU A 514 -23.05 19.72 -6.29
N PRO A 515 -23.59 18.74 -7.05
CA PRO A 515 -23.00 17.43 -7.15
C PRO A 515 -21.66 17.51 -7.90
N MET A 516 -20.72 16.69 -7.49
CA MET A 516 -19.41 16.52 -8.12
C MET A 516 -19.25 15.11 -8.69
N PRO A 517 -18.26 14.87 -9.57
CA PRO A 517 -17.95 13.54 -10.06
C PRO A 517 -17.65 12.57 -8.91
N ALA A 518 -17.96 11.28 -9.11
CA ALA A 518 -17.67 10.23 -8.13
C ALA A 518 -16.18 10.22 -7.73
N GLY A 519 -15.92 10.12 -6.43
CA GLY A 519 -14.57 10.14 -5.87
C GLY A 519 -13.96 11.53 -5.65
N SER A 520 -14.70 12.61 -5.91
CA SER A 520 -14.23 13.99 -5.68
C SER A 520 -14.24 14.41 -4.21
N GLY A 521 -14.97 13.70 -3.35
CA GLY A 521 -15.09 14.01 -1.93
C GLY A 521 -15.91 15.26 -1.65
N PHE A 522 -15.40 16.13 -0.77
CA PHE A 522 -16.06 17.39 -0.37
C PHE A 522 -15.20 18.60 -0.69
N GLU A 523 -15.79 19.61 -1.33
CA GLU A 523 -15.15 20.90 -1.61
C GLU A 523 -15.96 22.05 -1.01
N PHE A 524 -15.27 22.98 -0.34
CA PHE A 524 -15.86 24.22 0.14
C PHE A 524 -15.31 25.41 -0.64
N GLU A 525 -16.19 26.25 -1.15
CA GLU A 525 -15.83 27.48 -1.85
C GLU A 525 -16.47 28.69 -1.20
N ASN A 526 -15.74 29.79 -1.14
CA ASN A 526 -16.20 31.07 -0.63
C ASN A 526 -16.28 32.11 -1.73
N ASP A 527 -17.51 32.45 -2.14
CA ASP A 527 -17.84 33.46 -3.17
C ASP A 527 -18.51 34.68 -2.57
N VAL A 528 -18.35 34.94 -1.27
CA VAL A 528 -18.97 36.11 -0.62
C VAL A 528 -18.40 37.39 -1.14
N VAL A 529 -19.28 38.27 -1.66
CA VAL A 529 -18.94 39.59 -2.18
C VAL A 529 -19.45 40.67 -1.23
N GLY A 530 -18.69 41.78 -1.08
CA GLY A 530 -19.12 42.93 -0.33
C GLY A 530 -19.14 42.82 1.19
N GLY A 531 -18.58 41.73 1.75
CA GLY A 531 -18.44 41.52 3.19
C GLY A 531 -19.74 41.19 3.92
N SER A 532 -20.76 40.67 3.21
CA SER A 532 -22.03 40.23 3.81
C SER A 532 -21.86 39.18 4.90
N VAL A 533 -20.79 38.39 4.80
CA VAL A 533 -20.27 37.53 5.87
C VAL A 533 -18.83 37.96 6.17
N PRO A 534 -18.50 38.45 7.36
CA PRO A 534 -17.14 38.81 7.75
C PRO A 534 -16.18 37.61 7.62
N LYS A 535 -14.94 37.89 7.19
CA LYS A 535 -13.90 36.89 6.97
C LYS A 535 -13.64 36.00 8.20
N GLU A 536 -13.80 36.59 9.40
CA GLU A 536 -13.61 35.86 10.68
C GLU A 536 -14.67 34.77 10.96
N TYR A 537 -15.85 34.84 10.31
CA TYR A 537 -16.93 33.86 10.49
C TYR A 537 -16.95 32.76 9.41
N ILE A 538 -16.26 32.96 8.28
CA ILE A 538 -16.17 31.96 7.19
C ILE A 538 -15.60 30.62 7.65
N PRO A 539 -14.53 30.57 8.47
CA PRO A 539 -14.05 29.30 9.05
C PRO A 539 -15.10 28.59 9.92
N GLY A 540 -16.01 29.36 10.57
CA GLY A 540 -17.15 28.78 11.29
C GLY A 540 -18.13 28.05 10.38
N VAL A 541 -18.43 28.63 9.20
CA VAL A 541 -19.29 28.00 8.17
C VAL A 541 -18.64 26.71 7.67
N GLU A 542 -17.38 26.76 7.27
CA GLU A 542 -16.66 25.61 6.78
C GLU A 542 -16.60 24.49 7.83
N LYS A 543 -16.30 24.82 9.08
CA LYS A 543 -16.30 23.87 10.20
C LYS A 543 -17.68 23.26 10.43
N GLY A 544 -18.75 24.05 10.33
CA GLY A 544 -20.13 23.57 10.45
C GLY A 544 -20.48 22.58 9.35
N LEU A 545 -20.12 22.84 8.12
CA LEU A 545 -20.29 21.94 6.98
C LEU A 545 -19.48 20.65 7.17
N LYS A 546 -18.18 20.75 7.40
CA LYS A 546 -17.30 19.60 7.63
C LYS A 546 -17.77 18.72 8.81
N GLY A 547 -18.22 19.32 9.89
CA GLY A 547 -18.76 18.59 11.04
C GLY A 547 -20.11 17.91 10.79
N SER A 548 -20.78 18.23 9.66
CA SER A 548 -22.04 17.60 9.26
C SER A 548 -21.88 16.48 8.24
N LEU A 549 -20.69 16.35 7.62
CA LEU A 549 -20.44 15.37 6.56
C LEU A 549 -20.67 13.93 7.03
N GLU A 550 -20.34 13.63 8.27
CA GLU A 550 -20.42 12.26 8.84
C GLU A 550 -21.86 11.80 9.11
N ASN A 551 -22.83 12.72 9.10
CA ASN A 551 -24.22 12.42 9.41
C ASN A 551 -25.14 12.86 8.26
N GLY A 552 -25.33 11.99 7.28
CA GLY A 552 -26.20 12.22 6.14
C GLY A 552 -27.68 12.30 6.52
N VAL A 553 -28.50 12.77 5.60
CA VAL A 553 -29.92 13.06 5.85
C VAL A 553 -30.86 11.92 5.50
N LEU A 554 -30.39 10.90 4.75
CA LEU A 554 -31.22 9.76 4.33
C LEU A 554 -31.24 8.64 5.38
N ALA A 555 -30.04 8.21 5.79
CA ALA A 555 -29.86 7.08 6.69
C ALA A 555 -28.69 7.30 7.67
N GLY A 556 -28.18 8.53 7.76
CA GLY A 556 -27.12 8.90 8.69
C GLY A 556 -25.71 8.55 8.21
N PHE A 557 -25.52 8.14 6.96
CA PHE A 557 -24.20 7.81 6.43
C PHE A 557 -23.45 9.07 5.93
N PRO A 558 -22.11 9.04 5.91
CA PRO A 558 -21.32 10.17 5.43
C PRO A 558 -21.70 10.61 4.02
N VAL A 559 -21.78 11.94 3.80
CA VAL A 559 -22.13 12.54 2.50
C VAL A 559 -20.85 12.90 1.76
N ILE A 560 -20.73 12.45 0.51
CA ILE A 560 -19.56 12.64 -0.35
C ILE A 560 -19.93 13.19 -1.73
N ASP A 561 -18.92 13.60 -2.50
CA ASP A 561 -19.00 13.99 -3.91
C ASP A 561 -19.91 15.20 -4.15
N PHE A 562 -19.70 16.25 -3.37
CA PHE A 562 -20.41 17.51 -3.56
C PHE A 562 -19.55 18.73 -3.17
N LYS A 563 -19.91 19.86 -3.77
CA LYS A 563 -19.33 21.17 -3.49
C LYS A 563 -20.35 22.02 -2.77
N ALA A 564 -19.91 22.74 -1.74
CA ALA A 564 -20.71 23.74 -1.05
C ALA A 564 -20.09 25.12 -1.25
N THR A 565 -20.82 26.04 -1.88
CA THR A 565 -20.39 27.42 -2.14
C THR A 565 -21.17 28.38 -1.25
N LEU A 566 -20.47 29.03 -0.31
CA LEU A 566 -21.03 30.16 0.45
C LEU A 566 -20.96 31.43 -0.43
N TYR A 567 -22.10 31.95 -0.89
CA TYR A 567 -22.12 33.07 -1.82
C TYR A 567 -22.71 34.36 -1.23
N ASP A 568 -23.48 34.29 -0.13
CA ASP A 568 -24.04 35.44 0.55
C ASP A 568 -24.43 35.12 1.99
N GLY A 569 -24.82 36.11 2.77
CA GLY A 569 -25.31 35.95 4.13
C GLY A 569 -25.62 37.27 4.80
N ALA A 570 -25.77 37.25 6.11
CA ALA A 570 -25.87 38.45 6.95
C ALA A 570 -25.36 38.17 8.36
N TYR A 571 -24.87 39.20 9.00
CA TYR A 571 -24.45 39.19 10.38
C TYR A 571 -25.09 40.33 11.19
N HIS A 572 -24.96 40.25 12.50
CA HIS A 572 -25.38 41.29 13.43
C HIS A 572 -24.19 41.67 14.32
N ASP A 573 -23.93 42.98 14.44
CA ASP A 573 -22.71 43.51 15.10
C ASP A 573 -22.46 42.99 16.51
N VAL A 574 -23.53 42.65 17.24
CA VAL A 574 -23.44 42.21 18.65
C VAL A 574 -23.71 40.70 18.83
N ASP A 575 -24.63 40.11 18.02
CA ASP A 575 -25.13 38.78 18.24
C ASP A 575 -24.50 37.70 17.33
N SER A 576 -23.60 38.11 16.42
CA SER A 576 -22.89 37.19 15.53
C SER A 576 -21.60 36.67 16.15
N SER A 577 -21.32 35.41 15.91
CA SER A 577 -20.09 34.72 16.31
C SER A 577 -19.77 33.57 15.36
N ALA A 578 -18.52 33.10 15.35
CA ALA A 578 -18.13 31.92 14.58
C ALA A 578 -19.00 30.69 14.94
N LEU A 579 -19.39 30.54 16.21
CA LEU A 579 -20.27 29.47 16.65
C LEU A 579 -21.70 29.61 16.07
N ALA A 580 -22.24 30.82 16.00
CA ALA A 580 -23.56 31.07 15.39
C ALA A 580 -23.56 30.71 13.91
N PHE A 581 -22.49 31.03 13.18
CA PHE A 581 -22.29 30.64 11.78
C PHE A 581 -22.06 29.12 11.61
N GLU A 582 -21.35 28.46 12.55
CA GLU A 582 -21.21 27.01 12.55
C GLU A 582 -22.59 26.33 12.68
N ILE A 583 -23.43 26.79 13.60
CA ILE A 583 -24.79 26.24 13.81
C ILE A 583 -25.68 26.49 12.57
N ALA A 584 -25.62 27.72 12.00
CA ALA A 584 -26.36 28.05 10.79
C ALA A 584 -25.94 27.17 9.60
N ALA A 585 -24.65 26.93 9.43
CA ALA A 585 -24.11 26.06 8.39
C ALA A 585 -24.55 24.60 8.53
N ARG A 586 -24.58 24.07 9.74
CA ARG A 586 -25.09 22.70 10.03
C ARG A 586 -26.57 22.56 9.66
N ALA A 587 -27.38 23.55 9.98
CA ALA A 587 -28.79 23.55 9.62
C ALA A 587 -29.01 23.71 8.12
N ALA A 588 -28.25 24.62 7.48
CA ALA A 588 -28.27 24.82 6.02
C ALA A 588 -27.82 23.54 5.27
N PHE A 589 -26.82 22.82 5.76
CA PHE A 589 -26.41 21.52 5.23
C PHE A 589 -27.56 20.53 5.22
N LYS A 590 -28.21 20.33 6.35
CA LYS A 590 -29.33 19.38 6.47
C LYS A 590 -30.46 19.69 5.50
N GLU A 591 -30.83 20.98 5.39
CA GLU A 591 -31.89 21.43 4.47
C GLU A 591 -31.44 21.32 3.00
N GLY A 592 -30.22 21.73 2.69
CA GLY A 592 -29.66 21.74 1.35
C GLY A 592 -29.47 20.35 0.76
N ILE A 593 -28.88 19.44 1.53
CA ILE A 593 -28.70 18.05 1.10
C ILE A 593 -30.05 17.38 0.86
N MET A 594 -31.06 17.61 1.72
CA MET A 594 -32.39 17.06 1.52
C MET A 594 -33.04 17.57 0.22
N LYS A 595 -32.92 18.86 -0.09
CA LYS A 595 -33.42 19.48 -1.35
C LYS A 595 -32.67 19.00 -2.58
N ALA A 596 -31.41 18.58 -2.43
CA ALA A 596 -30.54 18.18 -3.52
C ALA A 596 -30.76 16.73 -4.01
N ALA A 597 -31.91 16.11 -3.64
CA ALA A 597 -32.26 14.73 -3.97
C ALA A 597 -31.14 13.73 -3.61
N PRO A 598 -30.90 13.54 -2.31
CA PRO A 598 -29.82 12.66 -1.85
C PRO A 598 -30.08 11.21 -2.23
N LYS A 599 -28.98 10.47 -2.48
CA LYS A 599 -28.98 9.04 -2.83
C LYS A 599 -28.00 8.28 -1.96
N LEU A 600 -28.35 7.04 -1.67
CA LEU A 600 -27.48 6.11 -0.97
C LEU A 600 -26.49 5.47 -1.96
N LEU A 601 -25.24 5.36 -1.54
CA LEU A 601 -24.15 4.71 -2.28
C LEU A 601 -23.69 3.48 -1.53
N GLU A 602 -23.36 2.41 -2.28
CA GLU A 602 -22.73 1.21 -1.77
C GLU A 602 -21.36 0.99 -2.41
N PRO A 603 -20.38 0.39 -1.68
CA PRO A 603 -19.11 0.04 -2.25
C PRO A 603 -19.25 -1.14 -3.22
N VAL A 604 -18.68 -1.00 -4.40
CA VAL A 604 -18.61 -2.02 -5.44
C VAL A 604 -17.19 -2.56 -5.51
N MET A 605 -17.08 -3.88 -5.50
CA MET A 605 -15.84 -4.61 -5.54
C MET A 605 -15.56 -5.11 -6.96
N ARG A 606 -14.33 -4.95 -7.41
CA ARG A 606 -13.81 -5.66 -8.57
C ARG A 606 -13.45 -7.07 -8.13
N VAL A 607 -14.14 -8.05 -8.67
CA VAL A 607 -13.97 -9.47 -8.33
C VAL A 607 -13.38 -10.19 -9.53
N GLU A 608 -12.31 -10.95 -9.31
CA GLU A 608 -11.80 -11.92 -10.27
C GLU A 608 -11.94 -13.31 -9.69
N VAL A 609 -12.55 -14.22 -10.44
CA VAL A 609 -12.65 -15.64 -10.09
C VAL A 609 -11.88 -16.47 -11.09
N VAL A 610 -10.95 -17.28 -10.59
CA VAL A 610 -10.20 -18.27 -11.38
C VAL A 610 -10.78 -19.63 -11.09
N THR A 611 -11.32 -20.30 -12.12
CA THR A 611 -12.04 -21.57 -11.97
C THR A 611 -11.75 -22.52 -13.13
N PRO A 612 -11.79 -23.86 -12.93
CA PRO A 612 -11.85 -24.78 -14.04
C PRO A 612 -13.08 -24.52 -14.92
N ARG A 613 -12.95 -24.79 -16.21
CA ARG A 613 -13.99 -24.54 -17.21
C ARG A 613 -15.35 -25.17 -16.86
N ASP A 614 -15.32 -26.34 -16.21
CA ASP A 614 -16.53 -27.08 -15.82
C ASP A 614 -17.43 -26.31 -14.86
N TYR A 615 -16.86 -25.41 -14.05
CA TYR A 615 -17.61 -24.61 -13.05
C TYR A 615 -17.86 -23.16 -13.48
N MET A 616 -17.41 -22.76 -14.70
CA MET A 616 -17.52 -21.37 -15.16
C MET A 616 -18.99 -20.89 -15.19
N GLY A 617 -19.90 -21.75 -15.69
CA GLY A 617 -21.33 -21.42 -15.77
C GLY A 617 -21.97 -21.17 -14.40
N ASP A 618 -21.64 -22.01 -13.42
CA ASP A 618 -22.15 -21.91 -12.06
C ASP A 618 -21.59 -20.65 -11.38
N VAL A 619 -20.32 -20.33 -11.56
CA VAL A 619 -19.68 -19.11 -11.04
C VAL A 619 -20.32 -17.85 -11.62
N ILE A 620 -20.53 -17.80 -12.94
CA ILE A 620 -21.20 -16.67 -13.59
C ILE A 620 -22.63 -16.53 -13.10
N GLY A 621 -23.35 -17.63 -12.96
CA GLY A 621 -24.71 -17.66 -12.44
C GLY A 621 -24.79 -17.13 -11.00
N ASP A 622 -23.88 -17.56 -10.13
CA ASP A 622 -23.80 -17.09 -8.75
C ASP A 622 -23.42 -15.60 -8.66
N LEU A 623 -22.42 -15.15 -9.40
CA LEU A 623 -22.05 -13.72 -9.43
C LEU A 623 -23.19 -12.83 -9.91
N ASN A 624 -23.94 -13.26 -10.94
CA ASN A 624 -25.14 -12.55 -11.40
C ASN A 624 -26.24 -12.51 -10.33
N SER A 625 -26.45 -13.61 -9.60
CA SER A 625 -27.42 -13.65 -8.49
C SER A 625 -27.05 -12.70 -7.35
N ARG A 626 -25.76 -12.38 -7.21
CA ARG A 626 -25.21 -11.41 -6.25
C ARG A 626 -25.22 -9.97 -6.76
N ARG A 627 -26.02 -9.66 -7.78
CA ARG A 627 -26.06 -8.34 -8.43
C ARG A 627 -24.74 -7.99 -9.13
N GLY A 628 -23.89 -8.99 -9.41
CA GLY A 628 -22.65 -8.81 -10.11
C GLY A 628 -22.86 -8.50 -11.59
N ARG A 629 -22.04 -7.62 -12.12
CA ARG A 629 -21.95 -7.31 -13.55
C ARG A 629 -20.65 -7.90 -14.09
N ILE A 630 -20.75 -8.91 -14.94
CA ILE A 630 -19.58 -9.51 -15.58
C ILE A 630 -18.96 -8.48 -16.53
N THR A 631 -17.68 -8.19 -16.35
CA THR A 631 -16.92 -7.20 -17.12
C THR A 631 -15.96 -7.82 -18.12
N GLY A 632 -15.59 -9.09 -17.93
CA GLY A 632 -14.69 -9.80 -18.83
C GLY A 632 -14.61 -11.29 -18.51
N GLN A 633 -14.15 -12.02 -19.49
CA GLN A 633 -13.80 -13.43 -19.38
C GLN A 633 -12.50 -13.65 -20.13
N ASP A 634 -11.55 -14.34 -19.48
CA ASP A 634 -10.24 -14.66 -20.02
C ASP A 634 -9.92 -16.12 -19.76
N GLN A 635 -9.00 -16.68 -20.52
CA GLN A 635 -8.47 -18.02 -20.29
C GLN A 635 -7.03 -17.96 -19.80
N ARG A 636 -6.75 -18.66 -18.69
CA ARG A 636 -5.43 -18.72 -18.08
C ARG A 636 -4.96 -20.17 -17.99
N GLY A 637 -4.28 -20.62 -19.04
CA GLY A 637 -3.92 -22.04 -19.18
C GLY A 637 -5.17 -22.92 -19.26
N ASN A 638 -5.36 -23.82 -18.31
CA ASN A 638 -6.55 -24.68 -18.22
C ASN A 638 -7.66 -24.11 -17.34
N ALA A 639 -7.50 -22.90 -16.82
CA ALA A 639 -8.48 -22.23 -15.98
C ALA A 639 -9.14 -21.07 -16.74
N GLU A 640 -10.42 -20.86 -16.44
CA GLU A 640 -11.18 -19.69 -16.88
C GLU A 640 -11.11 -18.60 -15.82
N VAL A 641 -10.99 -17.37 -16.27
CA VAL A 641 -10.95 -16.17 -15.42
C VAL A 641 -12.20 -15.34 -15.67
N ILE A 642 -12.96 -15.07 -14.63
CA ILE A 642 -14.19 -14.30 -14.68
C ILE A 642 -13.97 -13.01 -13.92
N ASN A 643 -14.11 -11.88 -14.60
CA ASN A 643 -14.04 -10.56 -14.01
C ASN A 643 -15.45 -9.99 -13.83
N ALA A 644 -15.76 -9.48 -12.66
CA ALA A 644 -17.05 -8.90 -12.35
C ALA A 644 -16.95 -7.69 -11.41
N MET A 645 -17.93 -6.79 -11.50
CA MET A 645 -18.20 -5.76 -10.49
C MET A 645 -19.38 -6.20 -9.63
N VAL A 646 -19.15 -6.36 -8.34
CA VAL A 646 -20.17 -6.89 -7.40
C VAL A 646 -20.27 -6.01 -6.17
N PRO A 647 -21.49 -5.62 -5.71
CA PRO A 647 -21.65 -4.91 -4.46
C PRO A 647 -21.08 -5.70 -3.28
N LEU A 648 -20.33 -5.04 -2.40
CA LEU A 648 -19.71 -5.69 -1.24
C LEU A 648 -20.70 -6.41 -0.34
N ALA A 649 -21.91 -5.85 -0.16
CA ALA A 649 -22.98 -6.47 0.61
C ALA A 649 -23.34 -7.90 0.17
N ASN A 650 -23.15 -8.19 -1.11
CA ASN A 650 -23.45 -9.49 -1.70
C ASN A 650 -22.25 -10.45 -1.71
N MET A 651 -21.07 -10.00 -1.28
CA MET A 651 -19.84 -10.79 -1.27
C MET A 651 -19.52 -11.44 0.08
N PHE A 652 -20.19 -11.07 1.16
CA PHE A 652 -20.00 -11.71 2.45
C PHE A 652 -20.25 -13.21 2.38
N GLY A 653 -19.32 -13.99 2.91
CA GLY A 653 -19.38 -15.45 2.87
C GLY A 653 -19.16 -16.09 1.50
N TYR A 654 -18.82 -15.32 0.46
CA TYR A 654 -18.63 -15.84 -0.91
C TYR A 654 -17.60 -16.96 -1.01
N VAL A 655 -16.53 -16.92 -0.21
CA VAL A 655 -15.50 -17.97 -0.17
C VAL A 655 -16.10 -19.37 0.07
N SER A 656 -17.04 -19.48 0.99
CA SER A 656 -17.69 -20.76 1.32
C SER A 656 -18.58 -21.24 0.17
N THR A 657 -19.33 -20.34 -0.45
CA THR A 657 -20.16 -20.65 -1.62
C THR A 657 -19.30 -21.10 -2.80
N LEU A 658 -18.24 -20.35 -3.10
CA LEU A 658 -17.34 -20.68 -4.21
C LEU A 658 -16.64 -22.03 -4.01
N ARG A 659 -16.17 -22.32 -2.78
CA ARG A 659 -15.56 -23.63 -2.45
C ARG A 659 -16.55 -24.78 -2.62
N SER A 660 -17.78 -24.60 -2.17
CA SER A 660 -18.82 -25.64 -2.32
C SER A 660 -19.14 -25.91 -3.78
N MET A 661 -19.34 -24.88 -4.59
CA MET A 661 -19.73 -25.02 -6.00
C MET A 661 -18.59 -25.55 -6.86
N SER A 662 -17.33 -25.21 -6.56
CA SER A 662 -16.14 -25.60 -7.34
C SER A 662 -15.37 -26.79 -6.76
N GLN A 663 -15.91 -27.45 -5.72
CA GLN A 663 -15.20 -28.51 -4.99
C GLN A 663 -13.79 -28.09 -4.51
N GLY A 664 -13.67 -26.83 -4.11
CA GLY A 664 -12.41 -26.25 -3.66
C GLY A 664 -11.41 -25.91 -4.76
N ARG A 665 -11.78 -26.02 -6.04
CA ARG A 665 -10.87 -25.82 -7.19
C ARG A 665 -10.85 -24.38 -7.71
N ALA A 666 -11.83 -23.53 -7.34
CA ALA A 666 -11.85 -22.13 -7.71
C ALA A 666 -11.25 -21.26 -6.61
N GLN A 667 -10.63 -20.18 -7.03
CA GLN A 667 -10.11 -19.11 -6.18
C GLN A 667 -10.70 -17.79 -6.63
N TYR A 668 -10.81 -16.83 -5.72
CA TYR A 668 -11.22 -15.46 -6.07
C TYR A 668 -10.38 -14.45 -5.34
N THR A 669 -10.35 -13.26 -5.93
CA THR A 669 -9.83 -12.06 -5.31
C THR A 669 -10.83 -10.95 -5.50
N MET A 670 -10.91 -10.02 -4.56
CA MET A 670 -11.75 -8.83 -4.70
C MET A 670 -11.04 -7.60 -4.16
N HIS A 671 -11.28 -6.46 -4.81
CA HIS A 671 -10.75 -5.16 -4.42
C HIS A 671 -11.85 -4.13 -4.46
N PHE A 672 -11.81 -3.16 -3.55
CA PHE A 672 -12.67 -1.98 -3.68
C PHE A 672 -12.35 -1.25 -4.99
N ASP A 673 -13.38 -0.92 -5.77
CA ASP A 673 -13.25 -0.19 -7.02
C ASP A 673 -13.84 1.21 -6.89
N HIS A 674 -15.13 1.33 -6.59
CA HIS A 674 -15.82 2.62 -6.46
C HIS A 674 -17.10 2.50 -5.63
N TYR A 675 -17.70 3.64 -5.32
CA TYR A 675 -19.06 3.73 -4.79
C TYR A 675 -20.07 3.89 -5.92
N GLU A 676 -21.17 3.14 -5.91
CA GLU A 676 -22.25 3.21 -6.89
C GLU A 676 -23.60 3.40 -6.20
N GLN A 677 -24.55 4.05 -6.90
CA GLN A 677 -25.87 4.29 -6.36
C GLN A 677 -26.63 2.98 -6.12
N VAL A 678 -27.17 2.83 -4.94
CA VAL A 678 -27.96 1.66 -4.53
C VAL A 678 -29.31 1.66 -5.24
N PRO A 679 -29.80 0.51 -5.74
CA PRO A 679 -31.17 0.37 -6.22
C PRO A 679 -32.20 0.74 -5.15
N GLN A 680 -33.33 1.33 -5.56
CA GLN A 680 -34.32 1.87 -4.63
C GLN A 680 -34.81 0.85 -3.59
N ALA A 681 -35.06 -0.40 -4.00
CA ALA A 681 -35.51 -1.46 -3.09
C ALA A 681 -34.47 -1.74 -1.97
N VAL A 682 -33.20 -1.75 -2.31
CA VAL A 682 -32.11 -1.96 -1.33
C VAL A 682 -31.95 -0.72 -0.45
N ALA A 683 -32.08 0.49 -1.02
CA ALA A 683 -32.03 1.73 -0.25
C ALA A 683 -33.16 1.77 0.81
N ASP A 684 -34.36 1.34 0.46
CA ASP A 684 -35.52 1.29 1.38
C ASP A 684 -35.29 0.25 2.49
N GLU A 685 -34.69 -0.90 2.17
CA GLU A 685 -34.32 -1.91 3.16
C GLU A 685 -33.27 -1.41 4.14
N VAL A 686 -32.19 -0.75 3.63
CA VAL A 686 -31.14 -0.17 4.46
C VAL A 686 -31.70 0.92 5.37
N ARG A 687 -32.55 1.80 4.85
CA ARG A 687 -33.25 2.86 5.64
C ARG A 687 -34.12 2.27 6.72
N ALA A 688 -34.85 1.21 6.42
CA ALA A 688 -35.73 0.53 7.42
C ALA A 688 -34.90 -0.12 8.55
N LYS A 689 -33.67 -0.57 8.28
CA LYS A 689 -32.79 -1.13 9.31
C LYS A 689 -32.15 -0.06 10.20
N MET A 690 -32.06 1.19 9.70
CA MET A 690 -31.45 2.31 10.41
C MET A 690 -32.47 3.21 11.12
N ALA A 691 -33.75 3.08 10.83
CA ALA A 691 -34.86 3.76 11.51
C ALA A 691 -35.28 3.02 12.79
#